data_36650500272c4ae25bc8908b8416b022
#
_entry.id   36650500272c4ae25bc8908b8416b022
#
_cell.length_a   1.000
_cell.length_b   1.000
_cell.length_c   1.000
_cell.angle_alpha   90.00
_cell.angle_beta   90.00
_cell.angle_gamma   90.00
#
_symmetry.space_group_name_H-M   'P 1'
#
loop_
_entity.id
_entity.type
_entity.pdbx_description
1 polymer ?
#
loop_
_entity_poly.entity_id
_entity_poly.type
_entity_poly.pdbx_seq_one_letter_code
_entity_poly.pdbx_strand_id
1 'polypeptide(L)'
;QVLVYDAQGNLCAQANDVALSVPQLAQVAVPAPAKVPAAAQPVGDVRAQIGALLTQIIGVACADPDPDRGFFELGLSSISLVEFKRMLERQFALKLSATVGFDYPTINRLGQYLEGLLSREPASTPVTVDAGAPDAAGSVAVVAMACRFPQADSPEALWKLMLEQTDTVGPVPPSRLAGAKPEETFPRFASLIHRPEGFDEAFFRISPKEARSMDPQQRLLLMVAWEALERAGIPQEKLLEQRVGVFVGANSHDYETRVLGSAQGVDAHYGTGSSFSAICGRLSHFLGVRGPSLTVDTACSSSLTAIHLACNSLRAAECDIAIVGGVNVIASASIFQSMGQAGALAPDGISKAFDDSADGYGRGEGCGVVILKRQAQAERERDPIVATILGSAVNHDGACAGLTVPNGPAQEALISEALANAGVHPGQVSYVEAHGTGTVLGDPIELNALHNAYRQASPDSPPLTVASVKANIGHLEAAAGIASLIKACLVVEHGRIAPQAHLQRANTRVDWAAMNLKLAHQAMDWPGRPESRVAGVSAFGFTGTNVHVLLKGYTAPATAPLPPATAPVALCLSAATPAALAELAQRYVSFLGATEHCPQTICYNALVRRTAFKERLVVHGQDCRELAQALQAWLAGSPIANDRKPAAGEPWATL
;
A
#
# COMPACT_ATOMS: atom_id res chain seq x y z
N GLN A 1 -12.86 -38.16 15.74
CA GLN A 1 -12.37 -38.68 17.02
C GLN A 1 -11.95 -37.48 17.88
N VAL A 2 -12.53 -37.35 19.10
CA VAL A 2 -12.15 -36.31 20.05
C VAL A 2 -11.49 -37.02 21.25
N LEU A 3 -10.27 -36.56 21.57
CA LEU A 3 -9.50 -37.05 22.71
C LEU A 3 -9.37 -35.92 23.73
N VAL A 4 -9.74 -36.19 24.99
CA VAL A 4 -9.65 -35.22 26.09
C VAL A 4 -8.58 -35.70 27.07
N TYR A 5 -7.62 -34.85 27.37
CA TYR A 5 -6.52 -35.11 28.30
C TYR A 5 -6.62 -34.22 29.52
N ASP A 6 -6.14 -34.71 30.67
CA ASP A 6 -6.00 -33.90 31.88
C ASP A 6 -4.77 -32.96 31.81
N ALA A 7 -4.61 -32.12 32.81
CA ALA A 7 -3.48 -31.17 32.88
C ALA A 7 -2.09 -31.87 33.05
N GLN A 8 -2.06 -33.18 33.31
CA GLN A 8 -0.87 -34.03 33.41
C GLN A 8 -0.61 -34.82 32.11
N GLY A 9 -1.49 -34.69 31.09
CA GLY A 9 -1.33 -35.34 29.78
C GLY A 9 -1.91 -36.77 29.73
N ASN A 10 -2.73 -37.20 30.72
CA ASN A 10 -3.38 -38.50 30.65
C ASN A 10 -4.71 -38.41 29.88
N LEU A 11 -5.01 -39.43 29.07
CA LEU A 11 -6.26 -39.50 28.33
C LEU A 11 -7.46 -39.73 29.28
N CYS A 12 -8.34 -38.74 29.39
CA CYS A 12 -9.51 -38.77 30.24
C CYS A 12 -10.78 -39.22 29.54
N ALA A 13 -10.92 -38.95 28.24
CA ALA A 13 -12.09 -39.36 27.46
C ALA A 13 -11.74 -39.51 25.96
N GLN A 14 -12.42 -40.46 25.32
CA GLN A 14 -12.35 -40.65 23.86
C GLN A 14 -13.78 -40.82 23.34
N ALA A 15 -14.15 -39.98 22.35
CA ALA A 15 -15.42 -40.12 21.65
C ALA A 15 -15.15 -40.40 20.15
N ASN A 16 -15.71 -41.51 19.67
CA ASN A 16 -15.75 -41.84 18.24
C ASN A 16 -17.16 -41.50 17.74
N ASP A 17 -17.26 -40.79 16.61
CA ASP A 17 -18.53 -40.38 16.00
C ASP A 17 -19.34 -39.34 16.81
N VAL A 18 -18.88 -38.08 16.81
CA VAL A 18 -19.69 -36.95 17.26
C VAL A 18 -20.51 -36.46 16.06
N ALA A 19 -21.78 -36.84 15.97
CA ALA A 19 -22.74 -36.28 15.04
C ALA A 19 -23.20 -34.92 15.58
N LEU A 20 -22.85 -33.83 14.89
CA LEU A 20 -23.40 -32.51 15.13
C LEU A 20 -24.82 -32.43 14.54
N SER A 21 -25.84 -32.54 15.38
CA SER A 21 -27.22 -32.23 15.01
C SER A 21 -27.42 -30.71 15.07
N VAL A 22 -27.73 -30.10 13.92
CA VAL A 22 -28.18 -28.70 13.84
C VAL A 22 -29.62 -28.64 14.35
N PRO A 23 -29.95 -27.85 15.40
CA PRO A 23 -31.33 -27.67 15.81
C PRO A 23 -32.09 -26.90 14.71
N GLN A 24 -33.22 -27.43 14.24
CA GLN A 24 -34.17 -26.69 13.43
C GLN A 24 -34.70 -25.48 14.20
N LEU A 25 -34.49 -24.30 13.68
CA LEU A 25 -35.09 -23.06 14.16
C LEU A 25 -36.62 -23.12 14.00
N ALA A 26 -37.33 -23.23 15.10
CA ALA A 26 -38.77 -23.00 15.14
C ALA A 26 -39.05 -21.51 14.80
N GLN A 27 -39.94 -21.28 13.85
CA GLN A 27 -40.45 -19.94 13.54
C GLN A 27 -41.14 -19.34 14.74
N VAL A 28 -40.52 -18.31 15.34
CA VAL A 28 -41.16 -17.49 16.38
C VAL A 28 -41.80 -16.30 15.69
N ALA A 29 -43.12 -16.16 15.84
CA ALA A 29 -43.93 -15.05 15.36
C ALA A 29 -43.42 -13.71 15.92
N VAL A 30 -43.29 -12.70 15.04
CA VAL A 30 -42.89 -11.34 15.39
C VAL A 30 -44.08 -10.64 16.10
N PRO A 31 -43.94 -10.14 17.34
CA PRO A 31 -44.91 -9.24 17.92
C PRO A 31 -44.72 -7.81 17.40
N ALA A 32 -45.81 -7.11 17.19
CA ALA A 32 -45.90 -5.72 16.74
C ALA A 32 -45.15 -4.75 17.70
N PRO A 33 -44.71 -3.57 17.22
CA PRO A 33 -43.88 -2.66 18.00
C PRO A 33 -44.64 -2.02 19.16
N ALA A 34 -44.17 -2.23 20.39
CA ALA A 34 -44.63 -1.55 21.56
C ALA A 34 -44.03 -0.15 21.68
N LYS A 35 -44.88 0.84 22.02
CA LYS A 35 -44.52 2.25 22.23
C LYS A 35 -43.40 2.39 23.28
N VAL A 36 -42.43 3.24 22.96
CA VAL A 36 -41.36 3.68 23.84
C VAL A 36 -41.90 4.48 25.01
N PRO A 37 -41.57 4.15 26.27
CA PRO A 37 -41.73 5.08 27.38
C PRO A 37 -40.46 5.90 27.57
N ALA A 38 -40.65 7.23 27.58
CA ALA A 38 -39.59 8.17 27.99
C ALA A 38 -39.48 8.14 29.53
N ALA A 39 -38.30 7.89 30.06
CA ALA A 39 -37.74 8.53 31.27
C ALA A 39 -36.36 7.92 31.57
N ALA A 40 -35.32 8.74 31.64
CA ALA A 40 -33.99 8.37 32.11
C ALA A 40 -34.05 7.92 33.57
N GLN A 41 -33.67 6.65 33.84
CA GLN A 41 -33.38 6.17 35.17
C GLN A 41 -31.88 6.37 35.49
N PRO A 42 -31.49 6.57 36.76
CA PRO A 42 -30.10 6.76 37.14
C PRO A 42 -29.27 5.54 36.69
N VAL A 43 -28.17 5.79 36.02
CA VAL A 43 -27.25 4.79 35.48
C VAL A 43 -26.61 4.05 36.64
N GLY A 44 -27.12 2.83 36.93
CA GLY A 44 -26.42 1.87 37.81
C GLY A 44 -25.10 1.45 37.19
N ASP A 45 -24.21 0.82 37.97
CA ASP A 45 -22.89 0.36 37.53
C ASP A 45 -22.94 -0.34 36.16
N VAL A 46 -22.49 0.37 35.13
CA VAL A 46 -22.52 -0.10 33.72
C VAL A 46 -21.75 -1.40 33.57
N ARG A 47 -20.62 -1.56 34.27
CA ARG A 47 -19.78 -2.76 34.20
C ARG A 47 -20.48 -3.98 34.81
N ALA A 48 -21.17 -3.80 35.93
CA ALA A 48 -21.98 -4.87 36.53
C ALA A 48 -23.11 -5.32 35.59
N GLN A 49 -23.73 -4.39 34.85
CA GLN A 49 -24.77 -4.71 33.85
C GLN A 49 -24.18 -5.46 32.65
N ILE A 50 -23.00 -5.07 32.14
CA ILE A 50 -22.27 -5.79 31.09
C ILE A 50 -21.96 -7.22 31.53
N GLY A 51 -21.43 -7.41 32.76
CA GLY A 51 -21.13 -8.72 33.35
C GLY A 51 -22.37 -9.62 33.46
N ALA A 52 -23.51 -9.05 33.87
CA ALA A 52 -24.77 -9.79 33.95
C ALA A 52 -25.27 -10.24 32.55
N LEU A 53 -25.16 -9.41 31.53
CA LEU A 53 -25.51 -9.77 30.16
C LEU A 53 -24.59 -10.84 29.59
N LEU A 54 -23.28 -10.78 29.88
CA LEU A 54 -22.32 -11.82 29.52
C LEU A 54 -22.66 -13.15 30.14
N THR A 55 -22.99 -13.17 31.45
CA THR A 55 -23.38 -14.39 32.17
C THR A 55 -24.62 -15.05 31.54
N GLN A 56 -25.56 -14.26 31.00
CA GLN A 56 -26.75 -14.79 30.30
C GLN A 56 -26.40 -15.52 29.03
N ILE A 57 -25.36 -15.08 28.30
CA ILE A 57 -24.95 -15.67 27.00
C ILE A 57 -24.05 -16.89 27.23
N ILE A 58 -23.12 -16.81 28.18
CA ILE A 58 -22.13 -17.86 28.44
C ILE A 58 -22.72 -18.99 29.30
N GLY A 59 -23.75 -18.70 30.10
CA GLY A 59 -24.37 -19.66 31.03
C GLY A 59 -23.71 -19.69 32.41
N VAL A 60 -24.23 -20.53 33.30
CA VAL A 60 -23.93 -20.56 34.76
C VAL A 60 -22.46 -20.81 35.15
N ALA A 61 -21.61 -21.14 34.20
CA ALA A 61 -20.18 -21.43 34.46
C ALA A 61 -19.32 -20.19 34.74
N CYS A 62 -19.85 -18.97 34.55
CA CYS A 62 -19.11 -17.73 34.72
C CYS A 62 -19.87 -16.70 35.57
N ALA A 63 -20.12 -17.08 36.86
CA ALA A 63 -20.94 -16.27 37.78
C ALA A 63 -20.30 -14.91 38.16
N ASP A 64 -18.98 -14.74 37.96
CA ASP A 64 -18.25 -13.48 38.20
C ASP A 64 -17.08 -13.39 37.19
N PRO A 65 -17.34 -12.88 35.98
CA PRO A 65 -16.32 -12.80 34.95
C PRO A 65 -15.26 -11.76 35.34
N ASP A 66 -13.98 -12.13 35.24
CA ASP A 66 -12.85 -11.20 35.38
C ASP A 66 -13.02 -10.03 34.40
N PRO A 67 -13.15 -8.78 34.90
CA PRO A 67 -13.50 -7.62 34.07
C PRO A 67 -12.41 -7.19 33.09
N ASP A 68 -11.19 -7.69 33.22
CA ASP A 68 -10.07 -7.42 32.34
C ASP A 68 -9.79 -8.56 31.33
N ARG A 69 -10.51 -9.68 31.47
CA ARG A 69 -10.38 -10.81 30.56
C ARG A 69 -11.19 -10.60 29.27
N GLY A 70 -10.60 -10.98 28.13
CA GLY A 70 -11.21 -10.81 26.81
C GLY A 70 -12.48 -11.65 26.62
N PHE A 71 -13.47 -11.14 25.89
CA PHE A 71 -14.75 -11.83 25.66
C PHE A 71 -14.57 -13.20 25.01
N PHE A 72 -13.61 -13.38 24.11
CA PHE A 72 -13.28 -14.68 23.51
C PHE A 72 -12.66 -15.65 24.52
N GLU A 73 -11.82 -15.15 25.43
CA GLU A 73 -11.22 -15.94 26.50
C GLU A 73 -12.28 -16.36 27.55
N LEU A 74 -13.35 -15.58 27.69
CA LEU A 74 -14.50 -15.89 28.49
C LEU A 74 -15.46 -16.89 27.82
N GLY A 75 -15.22 -17.22 26.53
CA GLY A 75 -15.96 -18.25 25.81
C GLY A 75 -16.99 -17.72 24.79
N LEU A 76 -17.02 -16.41 24.46
CA LEU A 76 -17.87 -15.92 23.39
C LEU A 76 -17.29 -16.30 22.02
N SER A 77 -18.18 -16.64 21.09
CA SER A 77 -17.87 -16.76 19.67
C SER A 77 -18.22 -15.46 18.93
N SER A 78 -17.76 -15.32 17.68
CA SER A 78 -18.14 -14.18 16.83
C SER A 78 -19.65 -14.04 16.66
N ILE A 79 -20.39 -15.15 16.66
CA ILE A 79 -21.86 -15.16 16.56
C ILE A 79 -22.49 -14.66 17.87
N SER A 80 -22.01 -15.14 19.02
CA SER A 80 -22.53 -14.73 20.32
C SER A 80 -22.18 -13.27 20.66
N LEU A 81 -21.10 -12.70 20.08
CA LEU A 81 -20.82 -11.27 20.20
C LEU A 81 -21.87 -10.39 19.50
N VAL A 82 -22.44 -10.83 18.37
CA VAL A 82 -23.54 -10.11 17.70
C VAL A 82 -24.80 -10.10 18.56
N GLU A 83 -25.10 -11.21 19.24
CA GLU A 83 -26.21 -11.28 20.17
C GLU A 83 -25.97 -10.43 21.41
N PHE A 84 -24.74 -10.47 21.95
CA PHE A 84 -24.29 -9.62 23.05
C PHE A 84 -24.47 -8.12 22.75
N LYS A 85 -24.04 -7.68 21.57
CA LYS A 85 -24.27 -6.32 21.07
C LYS A 85 -25.76 -5.93 21.11
N ARG A 86 -26.65 -6.81 20.58
CA ARG A 86 -28.10 -6.54 20.58
C ARG A 86 -28.67 -6.42 22.01
N MET A 87 -28.14 -7.20 22.94
CA MET A 87 -28.54 -7.10 24.35
C MET A 87 -28.08 -5.80 24.99
N LEU A 88 -26.84 -5.36 24.70
CA LEU A 88 -26.31 -4.05 25.13
C LEU A 88 -27.13 -2.90 24.57
N GLU A 89 -27.48 -2.92 23.27
CA GLU A 89 -28.29 -1.90 22.62
C GLU A 89 -29.69 -1.75 23.27
N ARG A 90 -30.29 -2.88 23.64
CA ARG A 90 -31.58 -2.90 24.37
C ARG A 90 -31.45 -2.40 25.80
N GLN A 91 -30.39 -2.81 26.51
CA GLN A 91 -30.17 -2.46 27.90
C GLN A 91 -29.89 -0.97 28.11
N PHE A 92 -29.04 -0.39 27.24
CA PHE A 92 -28.60 1.00 27.37
C PHE A 92 -29.33 1.98 26.45
N ALA A 93 -30.27 1.50 25.62
CA ALA A 93 -30.99 2.28 24.63
C ALA A 93 -30.05 3.07 23.67
N LEU A 94 -28.91 2.48 23.35
CA LEU A 94 -27.88 3.03 22.47
C LEU A 94 -27.83 2.25 21.16
N LYS A 95 -27.43 2.91 20.06
CA LYS A 95 -27.06 2.24 18.82
C LYS A 95 -25.54 2.06 18.83
N LEU A 96 -25.07 0.82 18.76
CA LEU A 96 -23.64 0.47 18.86
C LEU A 96 -23.11 -0.01 17.51
N SER A 97 -21.81 0.23 17.26
CA SER A 97 -21.12 -0.32 16.09
C SER A 97 -21.26 -1.84 16.01
N ALA A 98 -21.32 -2.39 14.79
CA ALA A 98 -21.32 -3.85 14.58
C ALA A 98 -20.07 -4.53 15.19
N THR A 99 -19.01 -3.77 15.40
CA THR A 99 -17.70 -4.24 15.86
C THR A 99 -17.43 -3.94 17.34
N VAL A 100 -18.37 -3.35 18.07
CA VAL A 100 -18.17 -2.87 19.47
C VAL A 100 -17.54 -3.89 20.41
N GLY A 101 -17.86 -5.18 20.29
CA GLY A 101 -17.27 -6.23 21.11
C GLY A 101 -15.83 -6.62 20.72
N PHE A 102 -15.40 -6.24 19.51
CA PHE A 102 -14.01 -6.37 19.06
C PHE A 102 -13.19 -5.13 19.43
N ASP A 103 -13.79 -3.96 19.31
CA ASP A 103 -13.16 -2.66 19.57
C ASP A 103 -12.87 -2.47 21.07
N TYR A 104 -13.80 -2.95 21.91
CA TYR A 104 -13.72 -2.90 23.39
C TYR A 104 -13.85 -4.31 23.97
N PRO A 105 -12.80 -5.14 23.89
CA PRO A 105 -12.90 -6.59 24.07
C PRO A 105 -13.02 -7.08 25.52
N THR A 106 -13.06 -6.19 26.51
CA THR A 106 -13.21 -6.54 27.95
C THR A 106 -14.34 -5.75 28.60
N ILE A 107 -14.87 -6.24 29.73
CA ILE A 107 -15.92 -5.54 30.49
C ILE A 107 -15.49 -4.13 30.87
N ASN A 108 -14.24 -3.96 31.34
CA ASN A 108 -13.73 -2.65 31.73
C ASN A 108 -13.65 -1.67 30.58
N ARG A 109 -13.12 -2.07 29.42
CA ARG A 109 -13.01 -1.20 28.24
C ARG A 109 -14.38 -0.86 27.64
N LEU A 110 -15.26 -1.86 27.54
CA LEU A 110 -16.61 -1.64 27.04
C LEU A 110 -17.42 -0.77 28.00
N GLY A 111 -17.27 -0.98 29.31
CA GLY A 111 -17.90 -0.16 30.34
C GLY A 111 -17.48 1.31 30.25
N GLN A 112 -16.19 1.58 30.14
CA GLN A 112 -15.66 2.93 29.99
C GLN A 112 -16.18 3.63 28.71
N TYR A 113 -16.27 2.90 27.62
CA TYR A 113 -16.82 3.41 26.36
C TYR A 113 -18.32 3.76 26.51
N LEU A 114 -19.12 2.86 27.06
CA LEU A 114 -20.56 3.09 27.27
C LEU A 114 -20.83 4.21 28.29
N GLU A 115 -20.04 4.29 29.38
CA GLU A 115 -20.09 5.40 30.33
C GLU A 115 -19.81 6.75 29.62
N GLY A 116 -18.84 6.78 28.70
CA GLY A 116 -18.54 7.96 27.89
C GLY A 116 -19.66 8.35 26.95
N LEU A 117 -20.37 7.39 26.36
CA LEU A 117 -21.55 7.66 25.50
C LEU A 117 -22.75 8.17 26.31
N LEU A 118 -22.96 7.60 27.52
CA LEU A 118 -24.09 7.95 28.39
C LEU A 118 -23.90 9.28 29.11
N SER A 119 -22.64 9.72 29.31
CA SER A 119 -22.29 10.98 29.99
C SER A 119 -22.12 12.18 29.05
N ARG A 120 -22.27 12.02 27.74
CA ARG A 120 -22.15 13.14 26.80
C ARG A 120 -23.32 14.13 26.97
N GLU A 121 -23.08 15.22 27.70
CA GLU A 121 -23.74 16.49 27.44
C GLU A 121 -23.32 17.01 26.04
N PRO A 122 -24.16 17.78 25.32
CA PRO A 122 -23.84 18.25 23.97
C PRO A 122 -22.52 19.02 23.99
N ALA A 123 -21.59 18.58 23.16
CA ALA A 123 -20.22 19.02 23.07
C ALA A 123 -20.07 20.54 23.10
N SER A 124 -19.29 21.03 24.06
CA SER A 124 -18.68 22.37 24.02
C SER A 124 -17.84 22.53 22.76
N THR A 125 -17.99 23.70 22.13
CA THR A 125 -17.29 24.28 20.99
C THR A 125 -15.96 23.61 20.60
N PRO A 126 -15.77 23.30 19.30
CA PRO A 126 -14.49 22.84 18.80
C PRO A 126 -13.43 23.91 19.07
N VAL A 127 -12.29 23.48 19.64
CA VAL A 127 -11.08 24.28 19.65
C VAL A 127 -10.72 24.55 18.20
N THR A 128 -10.95 25.76 17.75
CA THR A 128 -10.42 26.24 16.47
C THR A 128 -8.89 26.26 16.62
N VAL A 129 -8.25 25.20 16.16
CA VAL A 129 -6.85 25.27 15.77
C VAL A 129 -6.85 26.17 14.55
N ASP A 130 -6.33 27.38 14.73
CA ASP A 130 -6.06 28.29 13.61
C ASP A 130 -5.11 27.54 12.68
N ALA A 131 -5.65 26.95 11.62
CA ALA A 131 -4.89 26.22 10.62
C ALA A 131 -4.14 27.28 9.78
N GLY A 132 -3.04 27.77 10.33
CA GLY A 132 -2.02 28.40 9.52
C GLY A 132 -1.70 27.46 8.35
N ALA A 133 -1.59 27.99 7.14
CA ALA A 133 -1.27 27.19 5.96
C ALA A 133 -0.12 26.23 6.31
N PRO A 134 -0.21 24.92 5.98
CA PRO A 134 0.81 23.94 6.33
C PRO A 134 2.16 24.46 5.84
N ASP A 135 3.08 24.63 6.77
CA ASP A 135 4.38 25.21 6.50
C ASP A 135 5.07 24.37 5.41
N ALA A 136 5.26 24.95 4.23
CA ALA A 136 5.88 24.28 3.08
C ALA A 136 7.27 23.70 3.42
N ALA A 137 7.88 24.17 4.53
CA ALA A 137 9.16 23.68 5.04
C ALA A 137 9.13 22.21 5.49
N GLY A 138 7.96 21.66 5.86
CA GLY A 138 7.82 20.27 6.33
C GLY A 138 7.29 19.29 5.28
N SER A 139 6.80 19.76 4.14
CA SER A 139 6.19 18.92 3.09
C SER A 139 7.24 18.18 2.26
N VAL A 140 6.89 16.93 1.84
CA VAL A 140 7.79 16.06 1.07
C VAL A 140 7.20 15.82 -0.32
N ALA A 141 7.97 16.14 -1.37
CA ALA A 141 7.58 15.93 -2.75
C ALA A 141 7.84 14.49 -3.20
N VAL A 142 6.86 13.88 -3.86
CA VAL A 142 7.04 12.68 -4.67
C VAL A 142 7.49 13.14 -6.06
N VAL A 143 8.77 13.01 -6.36
CA VAL A 143 9.34 13.52 -7.63
C VAL A 143 9.30 12.50 -8.75
N ALA A 144 9.21 11.23 -8.43
CA ALA A 144 8.98 10.17 -9.41
C ALA A 144 8.45 8.90 -8.75
N MET A 145 7.88 8.04 -9.58
CA MET A 145 7.44 6.68 -9.22
C MET A 145 7.69 5.72 -10.38
N ALA A 146 8.01 4.47 -10.01
CA ALA A 146 8.10 3.34 -10.93
C ALA A 146 7.53 2.10 -10.27
N CYS A 147 7.03 1.16 -11.06
CA CYS A 147 6.49 -0.08 -10.53
C CYS A 147 6.60 -1.25 -11.50
N ARG A 148 6.54 -2.45 -10.93
CA ARG A 148 6.24 -3.73 -11.58
C ARG A 148 5.15 -4.38 -10.76
N PHE A 149 3.92 -4.26 -11.22
CA PHE A 149 2.74 -4.89 -10.62
C PHE A 149 2.12 -5.88 -11.60
N PRO A 150 1.22 -6.76 -11.18
CA PRO A 150 0.57 -7.71 -12.07
C PRO A 150 -0.06 -7.00 -13.28
N GLN A 151 0.34 -7.37 -14.48
CA GLN A 151 -0.06 -6.78 -15.76
C GLN A 151 0.16 -5.26 -15.89
N ALA A 152 0.95 -4.65 -14.99
CA ALA A 152 1.24 -3.23 -14.99
C ALA A 152 2.73 -2.97 -14.73
N ASP A 153 3.51 -2.82 -15.79
CA ASP A 153 4.95 -2.60 -15.72
C ASP A 153 5.34 -1.12 -15.57
N SER A 154 4.38 -0.24 -15.41
CA SER A 154 4.59 1.19 -15.16
C SER A 154 3.40 1.83 -14.45
N PRO A 155 3.54 3.03 -13.85
CA PRO A 155 2.42 3.77 -13.27
C PRO A 155 1.30 4.06 -14.28
N GLU A 156 1.64 4.35 -15.54
CA GLU A 156 0.67 4.60 -16.61
C GLU A 156 -0.12 3.33 -16.97
N ALA A 157 0.56 2.17 -17.00
CA ALA A 157 -0.09 0.89 -17.20
C ALA A 157 -1.02 0.54 -16.03
N LEU A 158 -0.60 0.82 -14.79
CA LEU A 158 -1.44 0.66 -13.60
C LEU A 158 -2.68 1.56 -13.67
N TRP A 159 -2.51 2.82 -14.08
CA TRP A 159 -3.62 3.74 -14.24
C TRP A 159 -4.67 3.24 -15.23
N LYS A 160 -4.21 2.79 -16.40
CA LYS A 160 -5.07 2.19 -17.43
C LYS A 160 -5.81 0.96 -16.88
N LEU A 161 -5.09 0.04 -16.26
CA LEU A 161 -5.62 -1.18 -15.65
C LEU A 161 -6.75 -0.88 -14.66
N MET A 162 -6.57 0.12 -13.79
CA MET A 162 -7.58 0.53 -12.81
C MET A 162 -8.82 1.13 -13.47
N LEU A 163 -8.66 1.98 -14.50
CA LEU A 163 -9.78 2.55 -15.23
C LEU A 163 -10.60 1.50 -15.98
N GLU A 164 -9.95 0.46 -16.47
CA GLU A 164 -10.57 -0.68 -17.16
C GLU A 164 -11.11 -1.74 -16.18
N GLN A 165 -10.92 -1.57 -14.88
CA GLN A 165 -11.29 -2.54 -13.84
C GLN A 165 -10.73 -3.94 -14.09
N THR A 166 -9.54 -4.02 -14.67
CA THR A 166 -8.92 -5.30 -15.01
C THR A 166 -8.63 -6.11 -13.75
N ASP A 167 -9.02 -7.39 -13.78
CA ASP A 167 -8.64 -8.39 -12.79
C ASP A 167 -7.36 -9.10 -13.24
N THR A 168 -6.38 -9.16 -12.35
CA THR A 168 -5.07 -9.76 -12.65
C THR A 168 -4.89 -11.14 -12.00
N VAL A 169 -5.90 -11.63 -11.30
CA VAL A 169 -5.86 -12.92 -10.60
C VAL A 169 -5.77 -14.07 -11.60
N GLY A 170 -4.90 -15.01 -11.32
CA GLY A 170 -4.72 -16.21 -12.10
C GLY A 170 -4.22 -17.39 -11.26
N PRO A 171 -4.20 -18.61 -11.84
CA PRO A 171 -3.67 -19.78 -11.16
C PRO A 171 -2.17 -19.64 -10.93
N VAL A 172 -1.71 -19.95 -9.71
CA VAL A 172 -0.29 -19.94 -9.36
C VAL A 172 0.41 -21.15 -9.97
N PRO A 173 1.44 -20.95 -10.82
CA PRO A 173 2.18 -22.05 -11.42
C PRO A 173 2.85 -22.93 -10.34
N PRO A 174 2.89 -24.27 -10.51
CA PRO A 174 3.55 -25.15 -9.54
C PRO A 174 5.01 -24.80 -9.25
N SER A 175 5.71 -24.23 -10.22
CA SER A 175 7.10 -23.75 -10.07
C SER A 175 7.26 -22.62 -9.05
N ARG A 176 6.16 -21.94 -8.68
CA ARG A 176 6.12 -20.86 -7.69
C ARG A 176 5.68 -21.33 -6.29
N LEU A 177 5.29 -22.60 -6.15
CA LEU A 177 4.78 -23.22 -4.93
C LEU A 177 5.80 -24.21 -4.33
N ALA A 178 7.05 -23.76 -4.16
CA ALA A 178 8.07 -24.60 -3.51
C ALA A 178 7.57 -25.06 -2.12
N GLY A 179 7.78 -26.34 -1.81
CA GLY A 179 7.34 -26.96 -0.55
C GLY A 179 5.88 -27.45 -0.55
N ALA A 180 5.08 -27.20 -1.59
CA ALA A 180 3.73 -27.73 -1.68
C ALA A 180 3.74 -29.26 -1.89
N LYS A 181 2.86 -29.97 -1.18
CA LYS A 181 2.60 -31.39 -1.40
C LYS A 181 1.31 -31.56 -2.21
N PRO A 182 1.21 -32.63 -3.05
CA PRO A 182 0.02 -32.85 -3.90
C PRO A 182 -1.30 -32.96 -3.15
N GLU A 183 -1.26 -33.52 -1.95
CA GLU A 183 -2.44 -33.78 -1.09
C GLU A 183 -2.91 -32.54 -0.31
N GLU A 184 -2.15 -31.45 -0.30
CA GLU A 184 -2.50 -30.25 0.45
C GLU A 184 -3.49 -29.37 -0.31
N THR A 185 -4.57 -28.98 0.37
CA THR A 185 -5.61 -28.08 -0.14
C THR A 185 -5.44 -26.68 0.44
N PHE A 186 -5.17 -25.71 -0.45
CA PHE A 186 -5.16 -24.27 -0.15
C PHE A 186 -5.52 -23.48 -1.42
N PRO A 187 -5.98 -22.25 -1.33
CA PRO A 187 -6.22 -21.41 -2.51
C PRO A 187 -4.96 -21.26 -3.35
N ARG A 188 -5.04 -21.57 -4.65
CA ARG A 188 -3.90 -21.55 -5.59
C ARG A 188 -4.06 -20.47 -6.66
N PHE A 189 -4.62 -19.34 -6.26
CA PHE A 189 -4.81 -18.17 -7.12
C PHE A 189 -4.08 -16.97 -6.51
N ALA A 190 -3.48 -16.15 -7.36
CA ALA A 190 -2.81 -14.91 -6.96
C ALA A 190 -2.65 -13.98 -8.16
N SER A 191 -2.38 -12.72 -7.89
CA SER A 191 -1.97 -11.73 -8.89
C SER A 191 -0.45 -11.73 -9.00
N LEU A 192 0.10 -12.27 -10.10
CA LEU A 192 1.53 -12.48 -10.29
C LEU A 192 2.10 -11.55 -11.36
N ILE A 193 3.34 -11.08 -11.14
CA ILE A 193 4.09 -10.36 -12.16
C ILE A 193 4.66 -11.32 -13.21
N HIS A 194 4.90 -10.79 -14.40
CA HIS A 194 5.51 -11.56 -15.46
C HIS A 194 7.02 -11.66 -15.24
N ARG A 195 7.58 -12.89 -15.28
CA ARG A 195 9.03 -13.19 -15.22
C ARG A 195 9.79 -12.48 -14.09
N PRO A 196 9.45 -12.70 -12.81
CA PRO A 196 10.17 -12.08 -11.68
C PRO A 196 11.64 -12.48 -11.57
N GLU A 197 12.04 -13.55 -12.26
CA GLU A 197 13.43 -14.00 -12.37
C GLU A 197 14.27 -13.20 -13.37
N GLY A 198 13.64 -12.41 -14.25
CA GLY A 198 14.34 -11.60 -15.25
C GLY A 198 15.21 -10.53 -14.59
N PHE A 199 16.50 -10.46 -14.99
CA PHE A 199 17.46 -9.53 -14.40
C PHE A 199 18.63 -9.29 -15.35
N ASP A 200 19.08 -8.05 -15.48
CA ASP A 200 20.28 -7.67 -16.22
C ASP A 200 21.49 -7.62 -15.27
N GLU A 201 22.06 -8.78 -14.98
CA GLU A 201 23.18 -8.89 -14.06
C GLU A 201 24.42 -8.12 -14.52
N ALA A 202 24.62 -8.02 -15.83
CA ALA A 202 25.76 -7.31 -16.42
C ALA A 202 25.64 -5.79 -16.18
N PHE A 203 24.45 -5.23 -16.34
CA PHE A 203 24.18 -3.82 -16.04
C PHE A 203 24.45 -3.50 -14.56
N PHE A 204 23.96 -4.34 -13.68
CA PHE A 204 24.12 -4.16 -12.22
C PHE A 204 25.49 -4.62 -11.69
N ARG A 205 26.43 -5.05 -12.56
CA ARG A 205 27.78 -5.50 -12.22
C ARG A 205 27.80 -6.67 -11.23
N ILE A 206 26.84 -7.57 -11.38
CA ILE A 206 26.66 -8.76 -10.56
C ILE A 206 27.02 -9.99 -11.41
N SER A 207 27.78 -10.93 -10.83
CA SER A 207 28.13 -12.15 -11.56
C SER A 207 26.89 -13.03 -11.79
N PRO A 208 26.79 -13.79 -12.90
CA PRO A 208 25.68 -14.71 -13.13
C PRO A 208 25.49 -15.75 -12.02
N LYS A 209 26.57 -16.14 -11.34
CA LYS A 209 26.52 -17.07 -10.20
C LYS A 209 25.85 -16.40 -9.00
N GLU A 210 26.26 -15.20 -8.64
CA GLU A 210 25.67 -14.44 -7.55
C GLU A 210 24.21 -14.11 -7.85
N ALA A 211 23.90 -13.64 -9.07
CA ALA A 211 22.53 -13.31 -9.49
C ALA A 211 21.54 -14.47 -9.31
N ARG A 212 21.98 -15.72 -9.51
CA ARG A 212 21.15 -16.92 -9.26
C ARG A 212 20.86 -17.15 -7.79
N SER A 213 21.77 -16.80 -6.89
CA SER A 213 21.62 -16.96 -5.44
C SER A 213 20.88 -15.78 -4.79
N MET A 214 20.68 -14.67 -5.51
CA MET A 214 19.93 -13.51 -5.04
C MET A 214 18.43 -13.77 -5.04
N ASP A 215 17.75 -13.35 -3.96
CA ASP A 215 16.31 -13.28 -3.93
C ASP A 215 15.78 -12.41 -5.10
N PRO A 216 14.78 -12.86 -5.86
CA PRO A 216 14.13 -12.05 -6.90
C PRO A 216 13.69 -10.67 -6.41
N GLN A 217 13.36 -10.51 -5.13
CA GLN A 217 13.01 -9.21 -4.53
C GLN A 217 14.15 -8.21 -4.66
N GLN A 218 15.40 -8.64 -4.41
CA GLN A 218 16.59 -7.76 -4.57
C GLN A 218 16.80 -7.35 -6.03
N ARG A 219 16.63 -8.31 -6.97
CA ARG A 219 16.78 -8.07 -8.41
C ARG A 219 15.73 -7.10 -8.93
N LEU A 220 14.48 -7.33 -8.58
CA LEU A 220 13.35 -6.52 -8.98
C LEU A 220 13.46 -5.08 -8.44
N LEU A 221 13.83 -4.93 -7.16
CA LEU A 221 14.04 -3.61 -6.55
C LEU A 221 15.13 -2.80 -7.25
N LEU A 222 16.26 -3.43 -7.61
CA LEU A 222 17.35 -2.76 -8.36
C LEU A 222 16.85 -2.18 -9.67
N MET A 223 16.09 -2.96 -10.45
CA MET A 223 15.55 -2.53 -11.75
C MET A 223 14.54 -1.40 -11.59
N VAL A 224 13.57 -1.55 -10.67
CA VAL A 224 12.51 -0.55 -10.48
C VAL A 224 13.04 0.73 -9.87
N ALA A 225 14.03 0.65 -8.97
CA ALA A 225 14.70 1.84 -8.41
C ALA A 225 15.49 2.61 -9.47
N TRP A 226 16.18 1.90 -10.37
CA TRP A 226 16.86 2.55 -11.51
C TRP A 226 15.87 3.30 -12.39
N GLU A 227 14.75 2.68 -12.76
CA GLU A 227 13.70 3.33 -13.55
C GLU A 227 13.11 4.54 -12.85
N ALA A 228 12.89 4.47 -11.53
CA ALA A 228 12.39 5.60 -10.75
C ALA A 228 13.35 6.79 -10.80
N LEU A 229 14.67 6.55 -10.71
CA LEU A 229 15.70 7.59 -10.84
C LEU A 229 15.73 8.19 -12.24
N GLU A 230 15.61 7.37 -13.30
CA GLU A 230 15.51 7.88 -14.66
C GLU A 230 14.23 8.71 -14.86
N ARG A 231 13.09 8.30 -14.30
CA ARG A 231 11.83 9.07 -14.34
C ARG A 231 11.94 10.37 -13.56
N ALA A 232 12.69 10.39 -12.45
CA ALA A 232 13.02 11.61 -11.71
C ALA A 232 13.95 12.56 -12.46
N GLY A 233 14.65 12.05 -13.49
CA GLY A 233 15.69 12.80 -14.18
C GLY A 233 16.89 13.08 -13.27
N ILE A 234 17.22 12.15 -12.38
CA ILE A 234 18.36 12.25 -11.45
C ILE A 234 19.44 11.26 -11.91
N PRO A 235 20.47 11.71 -12.60
CA PRO A 235 21.60 10.87 -13.00
C PRO A 235 22.43 10.41 -11.80
N GLN A 236 23.09 9.26 -11.94
CA GLN A 236 23.87 8.64 -10.84
C GLN A 236 24.94 9.58 -10.27
N GLU A 237 25.56 10.40 -11.11
CA GLU A 237 26.59 11.35 -10.70
C GLU A 237 26.06 12.36 -9.65
N LYS A 238 24.81 12.81 -9.81
CA LYS A 238 24.16 13.72 -8.84
C LYS A 238 23.85 13.05 -7.50
N LEU A 239 23.65 11.73 -7.49
CA LEU A 239 23.41 11.01 -6.23
C LEU A 239 24.67 10.99 -5.35
N LEU A 240 25.86 10.95 -5.96
CA LEU A 240 27.13 10.93 -5.24
C LEU A 240 27.47 12.25 -4.53
N GLU A 241 26.84 13.35 -4.96
CA GLU A 241 27.01 14.69 -4.39
C GLU A 241 26.06 14.97 -3.21
N GLN A 242 25.08 14.07 -2.97
CA GLN A 242 24.02 14.25 -1.99
C GLN A 242 23.95 13.08 -1.00
N ARG A 243 23.32 13.33 0.14
CA ARG A 243 23.00 12.25 1.09
C ARG A 243 21.72 11.57 0.64
N VAL A 244 21.84 10.36 0.11
CA VAL A 244 20.70 9.59 -0.38
C VAL A 244 20.38 8.46 0.58
N GLY A 245 19.15 8.47 1.13
CA GLY A 245 18.62 7.39 1.96
C GLY A 245 17.91 6.34 1.10
N VAL A 246 17.92 5.08 1.55
CA VAL A 246 17.23 3.95 0.93
C VAL A 246 16.38 3.25 1.98
N PHE A 247 15.06 3.22 1.80
CA PHE A 247 14.08 2.68 2.75
C PHE A 247 13.18 1.69 2.01
N VAL A 248 13.16 0.42 2.42
CA VAL A 248 12.44 -0.62 1.68
C VAL A 248 11.58 -1.46 2.60
N GLY A 249 10.30 -1.61 2.27
CA GLY A 249 9.41 -2.58 2.91
C GLY A 249 9.54 -3.95 2.27
N ALA A 250 9.84 -4.98 3.08
CA ALA A 250 9.87 -6.38 2.65
C ALA A 250 9.63 -7.30 3.86
N ASN A 251 8.97 -8.45 3.65
CA ASN A 251 8.65 -9.41 4.72
C ASN A 251 8.70 -10.88 4.27
N SER A 252 8.97 -11.17 2.98
CA SER A 252 8.91 -12.54 2.46
C SER A 252 10.27 -13.21 2.46
N HIS A 253 10.36 -14.42 3.02
CA HIS A 253 11.50 -15.34 2.98
C HIS A 253 11.26 -16.52 2.01
N ASP A 254 10.33 -16.40 1.10
CA ASP A 254 9.89 -17.47 0.21
C ASP A 254 11.04 -18.03 -0.64
N TYR A 255 11.93 -17.16 -1.12
CA TYR A 255 13.08 -17.58 -1.93
C TYR A 255 14.12 -18.34 -1.11
N GLU A 256 14.37 -17.97 0.14
CA GLU A 256 15.22 -18.70 1.07
C GLU A 256 14.73 -20.13 1.27
N THR A 257 13.43 -20.32 1.49
CA THR A 257 12.80 -21.65 1.58
C THR A 257 13.08 -22.49 0.32
N ARG A 258 12.98 -21.86 -0.85
CA ARG A 258 13.27 -22.50 -2.14
C ARG A 258 14.74 -22.89 -2.28
N VAL A 259 15.68 -22.03 -1.87
CA VAL A 259 17.13 -22.32 -1.93
C VAL A 259 17.49 -23.47 -1.00
N LEU A 260 17.01 -23.45 0.24
CA LEU A 260 17.26 -24.51 1.24
C LEU A 260 16.67 -25.87 0.81
N GLY A 261 15.54 -25.85 0.11
CA GLY A 261 14.91 -27.07 -0.44
C GLY A 261 15.51 -27.55 -1.78
N SER A 262 16.47 -26.82 -2.37
CA SER A 262 17.05 -27.16 -3.66
C SER A 262 18.18 -28.19 -3.53
N ALA A 263 18.39 -29.01 -4.58
CA ALA A 263 19.48 -29.98 -4.64
C ALA A 263 20.88 -29.31 -4.68
N GLN A 264 20.96 -28.01 -5.03
CA GLN A 264 22.21 -27.26 -5.08
C GLN A 264 22.63 -26.74 -3.69
N GLY A 265 21.66 -26.63 -2.76
CA GLY A 265 21.93 -26.21 -1.39
C GLY A 265 22.47 -24.79 -1.27
N VAL A 266 23.17 -24.53 -0.17
CA VAL A 266 23.75 -23.24 0.21
C VAL A 266 25.09 -23.04 -0.48
N ASP A 267 25.29 -21.89 -1.13
CA ASP A 267 26.56 -21.45 -1.71
C ASP A 267 27.14 -20.23 -0.97
N ALA A 268 28.32 -19.73 -1.41
CA ALA A 268 28.99 -18.58 -0.80
C ALA A 268 28.16 -17.27 -0.88
N HIS A 269 27.17 -17.18 -1.76
CA HIS A 269 26.31 -15.99 -1.95
C HIS A 269 24.99 -16.07 -1.19
N TYR A 270 24.67 -17.22 -0.56
CA TYR A 270 23.41 -17.43 0.16
C TYR A 270 23.14 -16.33 1.20
N GLY A 271 24.11 -16.01 2.06
CA GLY A 271 23.93 -15.01 3.11
C GLY A 271 23.54 -13.64 2.57
N THR A 272 24.20 -13.15 1.52
CA THR A 272 23.86 -11.87 0.88
C THR A 272 22.68 -11.98 -0.08
N GLY A 273 22.39 -13.15 -0.58
CA GLY A 273 21.25 -13.42 -1.46
C GLY A 273 19.90 -13.47 -0.73
N SER A 274 19.89 -13.92 0.55
CA SER A 274 18.64 -14.13 1.31
C SER A 274 18.42 -13.09 2.43
N SER A 275 19.44 -12.32 2.83
CA SER A 275 19.32 -11.36 3.93
C SER A 275 18.46 -10.15 3.56
N PHE A 276 17.55 -9.74 4.46
CA PHE A 276 16.76 -8.52 4.31
C PHE A 276 17.62 -7.27 4.23
N SER A 277 18.69 -7.18 5.01
CA SER A 277 19.62 -6.05 4.93
C SER A 277 20.27 -5.88 3.57
N ALA A 278 20.39 -6.97 2.79
CA ALA A 278 20.93 -6.91 1.44
C ALA A 278 19.93 -6.31 0.43
N ILE A 279 18.63 -6.29 0.71
CA ILE A 279 17.62 -5.68 -0.17
C ILE A 279 17.93 -4.19 -0.37
N CYS A 280 18.04 -3.42 0.69
CA CYS A 280 18.42 -1.99 0.63
C CYS A 280 19.92 -1.79 0.42
N GLY A 281 20.78 -2.60 1.09
CA GLY A 281 22.23 -2.45 1.07
C GLY A 281 22.83 -2.64 -0.33
N ARG A 282 22.29 -3.57 -1.12
CA ARG A 282 22.74 -3.81 -2.49
C ARG A 282 22.40 -2.63 -3.42
N LEU A 283 21.22 -2.03 -3.25
CA LEU A 283 20.86 -0.82 -3.99
C LEU A 283 21.78 0.35 -3.63
N SER A 284 22.02 0.58 -2.33
CA SER A 284 22.95 1.61 -1.85
C SER A 284 24.37 1.38 -2.37
N HIS A 285 24.84 0.13 -2.38
CA HIS A 285 26.16 -0.25 -2.91
C HIS A 285 26.26 0.03 -4.42
N PHE A 286 25.28 -0.41 -5.22
CA PHE A 286 25.27 -0.22 -6.67
C PHE A 286 25.27 1.27 -7.05
N LEU A 287 24.47 2.08 -6.35
CA LEU A 287 24.38 3.52 -6.58
C LEU A 287 25.57 4.30 -6.00
N GLY A 288 26.34 3.73 -5.06
CA GLY A 288 27.45 4.39 -4.36
C GLY A 288 27.01 5.39 -3.29
N VAL A 289 25.75 5.31 -2.83
CA VAL A 289 25.17 6.26 -1.88
C VAL A 289 25.45 5.91 -0.42
N ARG A 290 25.44 6.91 0.48
CA ARG A 290 25.93 6.79 1.88
C ARG A 290 24.95 7.28 2.94
N GLY A 291 23.69 7.57 2.60
CA GLY A 291 22.64 7.92 3.56
C GLY A 291 22.12 6.70 4.34
N PRO A 292 21.09 6.88 5.20
CA PRO A 292 20.42 5.79 5.89
C PRO A 292 19.97 4.70 4.89
N SER A 293 20.17 3.41 5.23
CA SER A 293 19.82 2.29 4.35
C SER A 293 19.17 1.20 5.20
N LEU A 294 17.84 1.05 5.10
CA LEU A 294 17.02 0.26 5.99
C LEU A 294 16.02 -0.61 5.22
N THR A 295 15.93 -1.89 5.57
CA THR A 295 14.79 -2.73 5.21
C THR A 295 13.87 -2.87 6.41
N VAL A 296 12.57 -2.66 6.21
CA VAL A 296 11.55 -2.58 7.25
C VAL A 296 10.54 -3.71 7.06
N ASP A 297 10.30 -4.46 8.13
CA ASP A 297 9.22 -5.45 8.20
C ASP A 297 8.24 -5.05 9.30
N THR A 298 7.05 -4.64 8.88
CA THR A 298 5.85 -4.46 9.70
C THR A 298 4.65 -5.14 9.01
N ALA A 299 4.92 -6.29 8.38
CA ALA A 299 3.96 -7.05 7.58
C ALA A 299 3.35 -6.20 6.43
N CYS A 300 2.00 -6.16 6.32
CA CYS A 300 1.32 -5.46 5.24
C CYS A 300 1.51 -3.93 5.22
N SER A 301 1.95 -3.33 6.32
CA SER A 301 2.25 -1.90 6.42
C SER A 301 3.71 -1.53 6.11
N SER A 302 4.59 -2.51 5.82
CA SER A 302 6.04 -2.33 5.70
C SER A 302 6.46 -1.18 4.78
N SER A 303 5.94 -1.13 3.55
CA SER A 303 6.33 -0.08 2.59
C SER A 303 5.78 1.29 2.94
N LEU A 304 4.59 1.37 3.58
CA LEU A 304 4.08 2.66 4.05
C LEU A 304 4.82 3.14 5.31
N THR A 305 5.29 2.21 6.17
CA THR A 305 6.23 2.50 7.27
C THR A 305 7.55 3.04 6.73
N ALA A 306 8.08 2.43 5.65
CA ALA A 306 9.29 2.94 4.98
C ALA A 306 9.10 4.37 4.44
N ILE A 307 7.93 4.72 3.91
CA ILE A 307 7.58 6.10 3.51
C ILE A 307 7.59 7.04 4.72
N HIS A 308 6.98 6.65 5.83
CA HIS A 308 6.98 7.45 7.06
C HIS A 308 8.39 7.73 7.56
N LEU A 309 9.24 6.71 7.64
CA LEU A 309 10.64 6.84 8.07
C LEU A 309 11.44 7.73 7.11
N ALA A 310 11.27 7.57 5.80
CA ALA A 310 11.90 8.39 4.79
C ALA A 310 11.50 9.87 4.89
N CYS A 311 10.21 10.16 5.09
CA CYS A 311 9.72 11.52 5.31
C CYS A 311 10.36 12.15 6.55
N ASN A 312 10.47 11.41 7.65
CA ASN A 312 11.10 11.89 8.88
C ASN A 312 12.60 12.14 8.68
N SER A 313 13.31 11.23 7.99
CA SER A 313 14.73 11.39 7.67
C SER A 313 15.00 12.62 6.78
N LEU A 314 14.12 12.89 5.79
CA LEU A 314 14.19 14.10 4.97
C LEU A 314 13.95 15.38 5.78
N ARG A 315 12.96 15.39 6.69
CA ARG A 315 12.66 16.52 7.59
C ARG A 315 13.79 16.78 8.58
N ALA A 316 14.37 15.73 9.14
CA ALA A 316 15.52 15.78 10.03
C ALA A 316 16.83 16.10 9.30
N ALA A 317 16.81 16.26 7.99
CA ALA A 317 17.97 16.49 7.14
C ALA A 317 19.06 15.41 7.28
N GLU A 318 18.71 14.16 7.59
CA GLU A 318 19.61 13.01 7.57
C GLU A 318 19.91 12.58 6.12
N CYS A 319 18.97 12.80 5.20
CA CYS A 319 19.16 12.67 3.77
C CYS A 319 18.52 13.84 2.99
N ASP A 320 18.97 14.01 1.74
CA ASP A 320 18.49 15.04 0.83
C ASP A 320 17.56 14.46 -0.24
N ILE A 321 17.79 13.19 -0.59
CA ILE A 321 16.94 12.35 -1.46
C ILE A 321 16.65 11.05 -0.71
N ALA A 322 15.42 10.56 -0.79
CA ALA A 322 15.07 9.23 -0.30
C ALA A 322 14.52 8.37 -1.46
N ILE A 323 15.14 7.21 -1.67
CA ILE A 323 14.64 6.15 -2.54
C ILE A 323 13.82 5.23 -1.64
N VAL A 324 12.50 5.19 -1.86
CA VAL A 324 11.61 4.41 -0.99
C VAL A 324 10.89 3.36 -1.81
N GLY A 325 11.03 2.10 -1.40
CA GLY A 325 10.44 0.98 -2.11
C GLY A 325 9.63 0.05 -1.22
N GLY A 326 8.87 -0.80 -1.87
CA GLY A 326 8.24 -1.97 -1.28
C GLY A 326 8.28 -3.11 -2.29
N VAL A 327 8.62 -4.30 -1.85
CA VAL A 327 8.75 -5.47 -2.72
C VAL A 327 8.20 -6.72 -2.06
N ASN A 328 7.52 -7.54 -2.84
CA ASN A 328 7.06 -8.87 -2.45
C ASN A 328 7.09 -9.78 -3.69
N VAL A 329 7.65 -10.98 -3.55
CA VAL A 329 7.66 -12.02 -4.59
C VAL A 329 7.28 -13.35 -3.97
N ILE A 330 6.26 -13.97 -4.55
CA ILE A 330 5.74 -15.28 -4.12
C ILE A 330 6.60 -16.39 -4.74
N ALA A 331 7.30 -17.18 -3.92
CA ALA A 331 8.19 -18.26 -4.37
C ALA A 331 8.02 -19.58 -3.61
N SER A 332 7.12 -19.63 -2.62
CA SER A 332 6.81 -20.83 -1.83
C SER A 332 5.31 -20.97 -1.54
N ALA A 333 4.90 -22.17 -1.10
CA ALA A 333 3.55 -22.45 -0.66
C ALA A 333 3.27 -22.08 0.80
N SER A 334 4.30 -21.79 1.59
CA SER A 334 4.21 -21.70 3.06
C SER A 334 3.16 -20.71 3.54
N ILE A 335 3.14 -19.51 2.97
CA ILE A 335 2.17 -18.47 3.34
C ILE A 335 0.77 -18.82 2.84
N PHE A 336 0.62 -19.44 1.65
CA PHE A 336 -0.69 -19.93 1.19
C PHE A 336 -1.28 -20.96 2.15
N GLN A 337 -0.45 -21.89 2.62
CA GLN A 337 -0.86 -22.93 3.58
C GLN A 337 -1.26 -22.32 4.91
N SER A 338 -0.41 -21.47 5.48
CA SER A 338 -0.64 -20.83 6.77
C SER A 338 -1.89 -19.93 6.75
N MET A 339 -1.97 -19.00 5.81
CA MET A 339 -3.10 -18.06 5.69
C MET A 339 -4.38 -18.75 5.24
N GLY A 340 -4.27 -19.81 4.42
CA GLY A 340 -5.40 -20.66 4.05
C GLY A 340 -5.99 -21.41 5.24
N GLN A 341 -5.15 -21.99 6.11
CA GLN A 341 -5.58 -22.63 7.36
C GLN A 341 -6.20 -21.62 8.35
N ALA A 342 -5.70 -20.40 8.37
CA ALA A 342 -6.27 -19.31 9.17
C ALA A 342 -7.59 -18.76 8.59
N GLY A 343 -8.05 -19.22 7.41
CA GLY A 343 -9.26 -18.73 6.76
C GLY A 343 -9.17 -17.26 6.31
N ALA A 344 -7.95 -16.76 6.09
CA ALA A 344 -7.72 -15.37 5.72
C ALA A 344 -7.73 -15.14 4.19
N LEU A 345 -7.51 -16.20 3.39
CA LEU A 345 -7.45 -16.10 1.93
C LEU A 345 -8.82 -16.33 1.29
N ALA A 346 -9.14 -15.52 0.29
CA ALA A 346 -10.28 -15.74 -0.58
C ALA A 346 -10.09 -17.03 -1.39
N PRO A 347 -11.07 -17.94 -1.47
CA PRO A 347 -10.95 -19.19 -2.20
C PRO A 347 -10.65 -19.01 -3.69
N ASP A 348 -11.15 -17.94 -4.30
CA ASP A 348 -10.98 -17.55 -5.69
C ASP A 348 -9.74 -16.65 -5.94
N GLY A 349 -9.04 -16.26 -4.88
CA GLY A 349 -7.87 -15.38 -4.92
C GLY A 349 -8.19 -13.90 -5.17
N ILE A 350 -9.45 -13.48 -5.09
CA ILE A 350 -9.88 -12.11 -5.37
C ILE A 350 -10.10 -11.33 -4.08
N SER A 351 -9.46 -10.17 -3.96
CA SER A 351 -9.75 -9.20 -2.89
C SER A 351 -11.02 -8.41 -3.22
N LYS A 352 -12.19 -8.89 -2.78
CA LYS A 352 -13.51 -8.27 -3.01
C LYS A 352 -13.75 -7.13 -2.02
N ALA A 353 -12.87 -6.09 -2.08
CA ALA A 353 -12.86 -4.99 -1.11
C ALA A 353 -14.22 -4.26 -1.09
N PHE A 354 -14.79 -4.14 0.12
CA PHE A 354 -16.07 -3.47 0.43
C PHE A 354 -17.31 -4.11 -0.18
N ASP A 355 -17.20 -5.23 -0.90
CA ASP A 355 -18.33 -5.99 -1.43
C ASP A 355 -18.95 -6.88 -0.36
N ASP A 356 -20.23 -7.17 -0.49
CA ASP A 356 -20.97 -8.05 0.43
C ASP A 356 -20.49 -9.52 0.37
N SER A 357 -19.90 -9.91 -0.75
CA SER A 357 -19.28 -11.22 -0.96
C SER A 357 -17.83 -11.33 -0.45
N ALA A 358 -17.32 -10.31 0.24
CA ALA A 358 -15.99 -10.32 0.85
C ALA A 358 -15.80 -11.55 1.77
N ASP A 359 -14.82 -12.39 1.47
CA ASP A 359 -14.58 -13.69 2.10
C ASP A 359 -13.10 -13.98 2.40
N GLY A 360 -12.22 -12.99 2.20
CA GLY A 360 -10.79 -13.08 2.40
C GLY A 360 -10.03 -12.22 1.41
N TYR A 361 -8.69 -12.21 1.49
CA TYR A 361 -7.88 -11.49 0.53
C TYR A 361 -7.24 -12.41 -0.50
N GLY A 362 -7.03 -11.89 -1.71
CA GLY A 362 -6.22 -12.52 -2.74
C GLY A 362 -4.77 -12.09 -2.60
N ARG A 363 -3.81 -13.02 -2.62
CA ARG A 363 -2.38 -12.68 -2.60
C ARG A 363 -1.93 -12.06 -3.91
N GLY A 364 -0.95 -11.17 -3.84
CA GLY A 364 -0.29 -10.58 -5.00
C GLY A 364 1.19 -10.37 -4.77
N GLU A 365 1.91 -10.09 -5.84
CA GLU A 365 3.34 -9.78 -5.79
C GLU A 365 3.65 -8.54 -6.63
N GLY A 366 4.80 -7.93 -6.38
CA GLY A 366 5.24 -6.79 -7.15
C GLY A 366 6.28 -5.95 -6.42
N CYS A 367 6.68 -4.87 -7.09
CA CYS A 367 7.59 -3.87 -6.57
C CYS A 367 7.14 -2.49 -6.98
N GLY A 368 7.12 -1.56 -6.04
CA GLY A 368 6.97 -0.14 -6.31
C GLY A 368 8.12 0.65 -5.68
N VAL A 369 8.53 1.73 -6.33
CA VAL A 369 9.54 2.65 -5.84
C VAL A 369 9.11 4.08 -6.11
N VAL A 370 9.28 4.95 -5.11
CA VAL A 370 9.10 6.40 -5.24
C VAL A 370 10.39 7.12 -4.84
N ILE A 371 10.65 8.24 -5.50
CA ILE A 371 11.76 9.14 -5.15
C ILE A 371 11.18 10.33 -4.41
N LEU A 372 11.67 10.58 -3.20
CA LEU A 372 11.20 11.63 -2.34
C LEU A 372 12.28 12.69 -2.11
N LYS A 373 11.88 13.95 -2.04
CA LYS A 373 12.70 15.11 -1.65
C LYS A 373 11.89 16.06 -0.77
N ARG A 374 12.56 16.91 0.01
CA ARG A 374 11.86 18.07 0.60
C ARG A 374 11.26 18.91 -0.52
N GLN A 375 9.99 19.31 -0.40
CA GLN A 375 9.29 20.03 -1.48
C GLN A 375 10.06 21.28 -1.92
N ALA A 376 10.50 22.11 -0.99
CA ALA A 376 11.26 23.33 -1.29
C ALA A 376 12.59 23.05 -2.02
N GLN A 377 13.19 21.87 -1.81
CA GLN A 377 14.38 21.45 -2.57
C GLN A 377 14.00 21.04 -4.00
N ALA A 378 12.97 20.20 -4.16
CA ALA A 378 12.50 19.77 -5.48
C ALA A 378 12.09 20.97 -6.36
N GLU A 379 11.42 21.97 -5.77
CA GLU A 379 11.05 23.21 -6.48
C GLU A 379 12.26 24.03 -6.92
N ARG A 380 13.27 24.19 -6.04
CA ARG A 380 14.53 24.90 -6.41
C ARG A 380 15.29 24.18 -7.51
N GLU A 381 15.32 22.85 -7.47
CA GLU A 381 16.01 22.01 -8.47
C GLU A 381 15.18 21.80 -9.73
N ARG A 382 13.95 22.30 -9.74
CA ARG A 382 12.98 22.15 -10.85
C ARG A 382 12.75 20.67 -11.21
N ASP A 383 12.65 19.83 -10.17
CA ASP A 383 12.29 18.44 -10.37
C ASP A 383 10.81 18.31 -10.73
N PRO A 384 10.41 17.25 -11.43
CA PRO A 384 9.00 16.92 -11.57
C PRO A 384 8.44 16.61 -10.18
N ILE A 385 7.24 17.12 -9.87
CA ILE A 385 6.52 16.81 -8.63
C ILE A 385 5.16 16.26 -9.03
N VAL A 386 4.92 15.00 -8.69
CA VAL A 386 3.66 14.30 -8.97
C VAL A 386 2.63 14.60 -7.88
N ALA A 387 3.07 14.54 -6.63
CA ALA A 387 2.24 14.78 -5.46
C ALA A 387 3.09 15.29 -4.29
N THR A 388 2.44 15.83 -3.27
CA THR A 388 3.10 16.28 -2.04
C THR A 388 2.55 15.50 -0.85
N ILE A 389 3.40 14.82 -0.09
CA ILE A 389 3.08 14.20 1.20
C ILE A 389 3.08 15.30 2.25
N LEU A 390 1.94 15.49 2.91
CA LEU A 390 1.70 16.52 3.92
C LEU A 390 2.10 16.05 5.32
N GLY A 391 1.70 14.82 5.66
CA GLY A 391 1.96 14.21 6.95
C GLY A 391 1.70 12.73 6.96
N SER A 392 2.13 12.07 8.01
CA SER A 392 1.90 10.65 8.24
C SER A 392 1.96 10.32 9.73
N ALA A 393 1.33 9.22 10.12
CA ALA A 393 1.42 8.66 11.46
C ALA A 393 1.60 7.15 11.42
N VAL A 394 2.17 6.59 12.48
CA VAL A 394 2.34 5.16 12.72
C VAL A 394 1.95 4.87 14.15
N ASN A 395 1.09 3.87 14.35
CA ASN A 395 0.76 3.35 15.68
C ASN A 395 0.67 1.82 15.68
N HIS A 396 0.20 1.27 16.79
CA HIS A 396 -0.03 -0.16 16.94
C HIS A 396 -1.43 -0.40 17.54
N ASP A 397 -2.07 -1.50 17.17
CA ASP A 397 -3.39 -1.90 17.68
C ASP A 397 -3.43 -2.10 19.19
N GLY A 398 -2.28 -2.30 19.82
CA GLY A 398 -2.17 -2.55 21.25
C GLY A 398 -2.83 -3.86 21.67
N ALA A 399 -3.36 -3.92 22.89
CA ALA A 399 -4.11 -5.07 23.35
C ALA A 399 -5.53 -5.02 22.76
N CYS A 400 -5.82 -5.96 21.86
CA CYS A 400 -7.12 -6.16 21.21
C CYS A 400 -7.57 -7.62 21.39
N ALA A 401 -8.64 -8.03 20.71
CA ALA A 401 -9.22 -9.37 20.87
C ALA A 401 -8.31 -10.52 20.40
N GLY A 402 -7.25 -10.22 19.65
CA GLY A 402 -6.23 -11.17 19.19
C GLY A 402 -5.18 -10.47 18.34
N LEU A 403 -3.98 -11.03 18.22
CA LEU A 403 -2.84 -10.42 17.52
C LEU A 403 -3.18 -9.98 16.08
N THR A 404 -4.05 -10.73 15.41
CA THR A 404 -4.41 -10.48 14.01
C THR A 404 -5.77 -9.81 13.83
N VAL A 405 -6.40 -9.37 14.90
CA VAL A 405 -7.72 -8.73 14.89
C VAL A 405 -7.53 -7.21 14.82
N PRO A 406 -8.06 -6.53 13.77
CA PRO A 406 -7.94 -5.08 13.64
C PRO A 406 -8.61 -4.34 14.80
N ASN A 407 -8.05 -3.19 15.19
CA ASN A 407 -8.55 -2.33 16.25
C ASN A 407 -9.05 -0.99 15.69
N GLY A 408 -10.38 -0.82 15.57
CA GLY A 408 -11.00 0.39 15.02
C GLY A 408 -10.59 1.67 15.76
N PRO A 409 -10.66 1.76 17.10
CA PRO A 409 -10.15 2.89 17.87
C PRO A 409 -8.69 3.27 17.59
N ALA A 410 -7.82 2.26 17.39
CA ALA A 410 -6.42 2.52 17.05
C ALA A 410 -6.29 3.13 15.64
N GLN A 411 -7.10 2.65 14.68
CA GLN A 411 -7.16 3.23 13.33
C GLN A 411 -7.68 4.67 13.35
N GLU A 412 -8.71 4.97 14.15
CA GLU A 412 -9.24 6.33 14.32
C GLU A 412 -8.18 7.28 14.91
N ALA A 413 -7.48 6.83 15.96
CA ALA A 413 -6.41 7.60 16.59
C ALA A 413 -5.25 7.87 15.60
N LEU A 414 -4.87 6.86 14.82
CA LEU A 414 -3.85 6.96 13.77
C LEU A 414 -4.19 8.03 12.72
N ILE A 415 -5.43 7.98 12.21
CA ILE A 415 -5.91 8.92 11.19
C ILE A 415 -5.92 10.35 11.76
N SER A 416 -6.41 10.50 13.00
CA SER A 416 -6.45 11.80 13.69
C SER A 416 -5.06 12.37 13.91
N GLU A 417 -4.09 11.54 14.28
CA GLU A 417 -2.68 11.92 14.42
C GLU A 417 -2.06 12.32 13.07
N ALA A 418 -2.33 11.56 12.00
CA ALA A 418 -1.86 11.89 10.67
C ALA A 418 -2.41 13.23 10.17
N LEU A 419 -3.69 13.52 10.43
CA LEU A 419 -4.33 14.81 10.12
C LEU A 419 -3.66 15.96 10.88
N ALA A 420 -3.40 15.77 12.18
CA ALA A 420 -2.72 16.76 13.00
C ALA A 420 -1.28 17.02 12.50
N ASN A 421 -0.52 15.96 12.22
CA ASN A 421 0.85 16.06 11.68
C ASN A 421 0.91 16.73 10.31
N ALA A 422 -0.17 16.60 9.50
CA ALA A 422 -0.29 17.23 8.19
C ALA A 422 -0.84 18.66 8.24
N GLY A 423 -1.40 19.11 9.38
CA GLY A 423 -2.14 20.37 9.48
C GLY A 423 -3.38 20.40 8.58
N VAL A 424 -4.03 19.25 8.37
CA VAL A 424 -5.17 19.07 7.45
C VAL A 424 -6.46 18.88 8.24
N HIS A 425 -7.48 19.71 7.94
CA HIS A 425 -8.80 19.52 8.51
C HIS A 425 -9.49 18.28 7.90
N PRO A 426 -10.17 17.43 8.67
CA PRO A 426 -10.81 16.20 8.18
C PRO A 426 -11.71 16.41 6.95
N GLY A 427 -12.44 17.52 6.88
CA GLY A 427 -13.32 17.87 5.77
C GLY A 427 -12.62 18.18 4.44
N GLN A 428 -11.31 18.44 4.46
CA GLN A 428 -10.54 18.69 3.24
C GLN A 428 -10.18 17.40 2.51
N VAL A 429 -10.19 16.25 3.20
CA VAL A 429 -9.90 14.95 2.59
C VAL A 429 -11.14 14.42 1.90
N SER A 430 -11.07 14.18 0.60
CA SER A 430 -12.21 13.75 -0.23
C SER A 430 -12.07 12.33 -0.78
N TYR A 431 -10.87 11.74 -0.69
CA TYR A 431 -10.57 10.40 -1.14
C TYR A 431 -9.65 9.67 -0.16
N VAL A 432 -9.90 8.39 0.06
CA VAL A 432 -8.98 7.50 0.79
C VAL A 432 -8.76 6.24 -0.02
N GLU A 433 -7.49 5.97 -0.30
CA GLU A 433 -7.02 4.67 -0.70
C GLU A 433 -6.86 3.82 0.55
N ALA A 434 -7.83 2.99 0.81
CA ALA A 434 -7.96 2.22 2.04
C ALA A 434 -7.05 0.98 2.06
N HIS A 435 -6.85 0.41 3.23
CA HIS A 435 -6.26 -0.90 3.32
C HIS A 435 -7.12 -1.94 2.60
N GLY A 436 -8.44 -1.98 2.81
CA GLY A 436 -9.46 -2.61 1.98
C GLY A 436 -9.06 -3.96 1.39
N THR A 437 -8.93 -4.99 2.23
CA THR A 437 -8.44 -6.32 1.83
C THR A 437 -9.51 -7.26 1.30
N GLY A 438 -10.79 -6.94 1.48
CA GLY A 438 -11.91 -7.83 1.15
C GLY A 438 -12.17 -8.87 2.23
N THR A 439 -11.78 -8.60 3.47
CA THR A 439 -12.02 -9.50 4.60
C THR A 439 -13.34 -9.18 5.30
N VAL A 440 -14.01 -10.24 5.77
CA VAL A 440 -15.34 -10.16 6.41
C VAL A 440 -15.37 -9.18 7.59
N LEU A 441 -14.28 -9.11 8.35
CA LEU A 441 -14.17 -8.31 9.57
C LEU A 441 -13.42 -6.99 9.34
N GLY A 442 -12.33 -7.00 8.55
CA GLY A 442 -11.43 -5.86 8.39
C GLY A 442 -12.09 -4.68 7.69
N ASP A 443 -12.78 -4.94 6.59
CA ASP A 443 -13.42 -3.88 5.79
C ASP A 443 -14.46 -3.07 6.59
N PRO A 444 -15.41 -3.70 7.35
CA PRO A 444 -16.33 -2.93 8.19
C PRO A 444 -15.66 -2.12 9.31
N ILE A 445 -14.61 -2.66 9.95
CA ILE A 445 -13.85 -1.95 10.99
C ILE A 445 -13.18 -0.71 10.39
N GLU A 446 -12.49 -0.86 9.27
CA GLU A 446 -11.83 0.25 8.59
C GLU A 446 -12.82 1.34 8.13
N LEU A 447 -13.94 0.96 7.52
CA LEU A 447 -14.97 1.91 7.08
C LEU A 447 -15.56 2.69 8.26
N ASN A 448 -15.79 2.05 9.42
CA ASN A 448 -16.21 2.74 10.64
C ASN A 448 -15.15 3.75 11.11
N ALA A 449 -13.88 3.33 11.17
CA ALA A 449 -12.78 4.19 11.60
C ALA A 449 -12.61 5.40 10.66
N LEU A 450 -12.70 5.20 9.34
CA LEU A 450 -12.69 6.28 8.35
C LEU A 450 -13.86 7.24 8.52
N HIS A 451 -15.08 6.71 8.73
CA HIS A 451 -16.25 7.55 9.00
C HIS A 451 -16.05 8.41 10.24
N ASN A 452 -15.64 7.80 11.36
CA ASN A 452 -15.48 8.49 12.62
C ASN A 452 -14.41 9.58 12.54
N ALA A 453 -13.22 9.25 12.02
CA ALA A 453 -12.10 10.17 11.95
C ALA A 453 -12.32 11.33 10.96
N TYR A 454 -12.98 11.08 9.83
CA TYR A 454 -13.12 12.07 8.77
C TYR A 454 -14.48 12.77 8.72
N ARG A 455 -15.57 12.06 8.96
CA ARG A 455 -16.94 12.57 8.70
C ARG A 455 -17.72 12.83 9.95
N GLN A 456 -17.59 12.04 11.00
CA GLN A 456 -18.16 12.40 12.29
C GLN A 456 -17.43 13.62 12.88
N ALA A 457 -16.12 13.75 12.65
CA ALA A 457 -15.34 14.95 13.00
C ALA A 457 -15.65 16.18 12.10
N SER A 458 -16.29 16.00 10.94
CA SER A 458 -16.66 17.06 10.00
C SER A 458 -17.98 16.70 9.28
N PRO A 459 -19.14 16.78 9.96
CA PRO A 459 -20.41 16.25 9.48
C PRO A 459 -20.94 16.92 8.20
N ASP A 460 -20.67 18.22 8.04
CA ASP A 460 -21.14 19.03 6.90
C ASP A 460 -20.30 18.81 5.62
N SER A 461 -19.27 17.98 5.69
CA SER A 461 -18.41 17.70 4.54
C SER A 461 -19.09 16.77 3.54
N PRO A 462 -18.77 16.86 2.24
CA PRO A 462 -19.23 15.91 1.23
C PRO A 462 -18.83 14.47 1.57
N PRO A 463 -19.54 13.44 1.07
CA PRO A 463 -19.17 12.05 1.30
C PRO A 463 -17.72 11.75 0.93
N LEU A 464 -17.00 11.05 1.82
CA LEU A 464 -15.64 10.59 1.56
C LEU A 464 -15.67 9.40 0.58
N THR A 465 -14.93 9.52 -0.52
CA THR A 465 -14.80 8.41 -1.47
C THR A 465 -13.72 7.44 -0.98
N VAL A 466 -14.05 6.16 -0.94
CA VAL A 466 -13.13 5.09 -0.49
C VAL A 466 -12.95 4.07 -1.61
N ALA A 467 -11.73 3.64 -1.84
CA ALA A 467 -11.38 2.59 -2.79
C ALA A 467 -10.13 1.81 -2.34
N SER A 468 -9.83 0.68 -2.98
CA SER A 468 -8.64 -0.13 -2.74
C SER A 468 -8.12 -0.73 -4.05
N VAL A 469 -6.82 -0.54 -4.33
CA VAL A 469 -6.12 -1.12 -5.50
C VAL A 469 -6.05 -2.65 -5.43
N LYS A 470 -6.18 -3.21 -4.24
CA LYS A 470 -6.10 -4.66 -4.02
C LYS A 470 -7.17 -5.45 -4.77
N ALA A 471 -8.30 -4.81 -5.07
CA ALA A 471 -9.32 -5.42 -5.91
C ALA A 471 -8.85 -5.66 -7.36
N ASN A 472 -7.85 -4.93 -7.85
CA ASN A 472 -7.30 -5.12 -9.19
C ASN A 472 -6.08 -6.04 -9.22
N ILE A 473 -5.14 -5.86 -8.28
CA ILE A 473 -3.80 -6.48 -8.33
C ILE A 473 -3.52 -7.43 -7.14
N GLY A 474 -4.54 -7.75 -6.34
CA GLY A 474 -4.40 -8.52 -5.11
C GLY A 474 -3.67 -7.74 -4.01
N HIS A 475 -3.49 -8.39 -2.88
CA HIS A 475 -2.76 -7.86 -1.74
C HIS A 475 -1.26 -8.16 -1.90
N LEU A 476 -0.47 -7.12 -2.18
CA LEU A 476 0.97 -7.24 -2.42
C LEU A 476 1.79 -7.33 -1.11
N GLU A 477 1.17 -7.66 0.01
CA GLU A 477 1.81 -7.86 1.32
C GLU A 477 2.73 -6.70 1.69
N ALA A 478 4.05 -6.89 1.85
CA ALA A 478 4.98 -5.79 2.17
C ALA A 478 4.97 -4.65 1.13
N ALA A 479 4.67 -4.94 -0.14
CA ALA A 479 4.58 -3.94 -1.21
C ALA A 479 3.19 -3.28 -1.31
N ALA A 480 2.20 -3.68 -0.50
CA ALA A 480 0.83 -3.16 -0.63
C ALA A 480 0.74 -1.65 -0.39
N GLY A 481 1.45 -1.14 0.62
CA GLY A 481 1.42 0.29 0.96
C GLY A 481 1.97 1.19 -0.14
N ILE A 482 3.07 0.78 -0.80
CA ILE A 482 3.64 1.55 -1.92
C ILE A 482 2.74 1.51 -3.16
N ALA A 483 2.06 0.39 -3.42
CA ALA A 483 1.08 0.30 -4.51
C ALA A 483 -0.11 1.24 -4.26
N SER A 484 -0.62 1.26 -3.03
CA SER A 484 -1.67 2.19 -2.59
C SER A 484 -1.23 3.66 -2.73
N LEU A 485 0.01 3.98 -2.33
CA LEU A 485 0.55 5.34 -2.47
C LEU A 485 0.66 5.75 -3.96
N ILE A 486 1.19 4.87 -4.82
CA ILE A 486 1.31 5.14 -6.26
C ILE A 486 -0.08 5.37 -6.87
N LYS A 487 -1.10 4.57 -6.53
CA LYS A 487 -2.48 4.82 -6.96
C LYS A 487 -2.98 6.18 -6.49
N ALA A 488 -2.79 6.51 -5.21
CA ALA A 488 -3.25 7.79 -4.67
C ALA A 488 -2.57 8.99 -5.37
N CYS A 489 -1.27 8.88 -5.69
CA CYS A 489 -0.55 9.86 -6.49
C CYS A 489 -1.17 10.03 -7.89
N LEU A 490 -1.47 8.93 -8.58
CA LEU A 490 -2.13 8.96 -9.90
C LEU A 490 -3.51 9.58 -9.83
N VAL A 491 -4.30 9.27 -8.80
CA VAL A 491 -5.65 9.82 -8.60
C VAL A 491 -5.61 11.35 -8.41
N VAL A 492 -4.69 11.89 -7.59
CA VAL A 492 -4.58 13.35 -7.38
C VAL A 492 -4.00 14.06 -8.59
N GLU A 493 -3.06 13.44 -9.30
CA GLU A 493 -2.43 13.97 -10.53
C GLU A 493 -3.46 14.07 -11.65
N HIS A 494 -4.14 12.98 -11.99
CA HIS A 494 -5.14 12.95 -13.06
C HIS A 494 -6.44 13.68 -12.70
N GLY A 495 -6.72 13.94 -11.43
CA GLY A 495 -7.99 14.51 -10.98
C GLY A 495 -9.19 13.64 -11.31
N ARG A 496 -9.00 12.33 -11.22
CA ARG A 496 -10.02 11.34 -11.51
C ARG A 496 -9.86 10.15 -10.57
N ILE A 497 -10.96 9.66 -10.03
CA ILE A 497 -10.99 8.49 -9.16
C ILE A 497 -11.37 7.29 -10.01
N ALA A 498 -10.50 6.27 -10.01
CA ALA A 498 -10.76 5.02 -10.72
C ALA A 498 -11.88 4.23 -10.03
N PRO A 499 -12.67 3.44 -10.77
CA PRO A 499 -13.72 2.62 -10.19
C PRO A 499 -13.15 1.52 -9.29
N GLN A 500 -13.93 1.11 -8.28
CA GLN A 500 -13.63 -0.03 -7.42
C GLN A 500 -13.97 -1.32 -8.17
N ALA A 501 -12.97 -2.13 -8.48
CA ALA A 501 -13.18 -3.43 -9.11
C ALA A 501 -13.89 -4.40 -8.16
N HIS A 502 -14.59 -5.39 -8.72
CA HIS A 502 -15.34 -6.43 -8.00
C HIS A 502 -16.42 -5.93 -7.03
N LEU A 503 -16.86 -4.67 -7.15
CA LEU A 503 -17.92 -4.09 -6.34
C LEU A 503 -19.28 -4.31 -7.03
N GLN A 504 -20.00 -5.36 -6.65
CA GLN A 504 -21.35 -5.66 -7.14
C GLN A 504 -22.42 -5.13 -6.18
N ARG A 505 -22.24 -5.34 -4.89
CA ARG A 505 -23.14 -4.89 -3.83
C ARG A 505 -22.32 -4.44 -2.63
N ALA A 506 -22.56 -3.20 -2.17
CA ALA A 506 -21.89 -2.70 -0.98
C ALA A 506 -22.15 -3.60 0.24
N ASN A 507 -21.13 -3.80 1.05
CA ASN A 507 -21.13 -4.71 2.19
C ASN A 507 -22.28 -4.42 3.15
N THR A 508 -23.20 -5.36 3.33
CA THR A 508 -24.41 -5.21 4.15
C THR A 508 -24.15 -5.21 5.66
N ARG A 509 -22.93 -5.53 6.10
CA ARG A 509 -22.51 -5.41 7.51
C ARG A 509 -22.22 -3.97 7.92
N VAL A 510 -22.23 -3.04 6.96
CA VAL A 510 -21.98 -1.61 7.13
C VAL A 510 -23.29 -0.85 7.02
N ASP A 511 -23.55 0.05 7.96
CA ASP A 511 -24.74 0.94 7.92
C ASP A 511 -24.46 2.16 7.02
N TRP A 512 -24.51 1.95 5.72
CA TRP A 512 -24.24 3.00 4.72
C TRP A 512 -25.14 4.23 4.86
N ALA A 513 -26.35 4.07 5.40
CA ALA A 513 -27.26 5.19 5.62
C ALA A 513 -26.80 6.12 6.76
N ALA A 514 -26.09 5.57 7.74
CA ALA A 514 -25.54 6.34 8.85
C ALA A 514 -24.15 6.90 8.55
N MET A 515 -23.47 6.40 7.50
CA MET A 515 -22.12 6.81 7.13
C MET A 515 -22.12 7.83 5.99
N ASN A 516 -21.32 8.90 6.14
CA ASN A 516 -21.09 9.86 5.06
C ASN A 516 -19.89 9.39 4.20
N LEU A 517 -19.96 8.16 3.70
CA LEU A 517 -18.98 7.51 2.83
C LEU A 517 -19.62 7.11 1.51
N LYS A 518 -18.82 6.97 0.46
CA LYS A 518 -19.24 6.42 -0.84
C LYS A 518 -18.15 5.57 -1.47
N LEU A 519 -18.55 4.58 -2.25
CA LEU A 519 -17.67 3.74 -3.06
C LEU A 519 -17.73 4.19 -4.52
N ALA A 520 -16.62 4.09 -5.23
CA ALA A 520 -16.53 4.47 -6.63
C ALA A 520 -17.00 3.31 -7.53
N HIS A 521 -18.30 3.18 -7.82
CA HIS A 521 -18.84 2.18 -8.75
C HIS A 521 -18.40 2.38 -10.21
N GLN A 522 -18.09 3.61 -10.58
CA GLN A 522 -17.60 4.00 -11.90
C GLN A 522 -16.52 5.08 -11.75
N ALA A 523 -15.75 5.31 -12.82
CA ALA A 523 -14.78 6.38 -12.83
C ALA A 523 -15.46 7.74 -12.56
N MET A 524 -14.88 8.51 -11.65
CA MET A 524 -15.44 9.78 -11.19
C MET A 524 -14.41 10.89 -11.38
N ASP A 525 -14.83 11.99 -12.01
CA ASP A 525 -13.98 13.17 -12.05
C ASP A 525 -13.86 13.79 -10.66
N TRP A 526 -12.65 14.20 -10.31
CA TRP A 526 -12.34 14.91 -9.08
C TRP A 526 -12.02 16.37 -9.40
N PRO A 527 -13.04 17.24 -9.46
CA PRO A 527 -12.86 18.63 -9.90
C PRO A 527 -12.01 19.43 -8.91
N GLY A 528 -11.53 20.58 -9.37
CA GLY A 528 -10.70 21.48 -8.59
C GLY A 528 -9.23 21.45 -9.00
N ARG A 529 -8.47 22.39 -8.44
CA ARG A 529 -7.01 22.45 -8.67
C ARG A 529 -6.33 21.27 -7.97
N PRO A 530 -5.21 20.77 -8.49
CA PRO A 530 -4.47 19.67 -7.87
C PRO A 530 -4.21 19.86 -6.37
N GLU A 531 -3.85 21.07 -5.93
CA GLU A 531 -3.55 21.37 -4.52
C GLU A 531 -4.77 21.24 -3.60
N SER A 532 -5.98 21.32 -4.13
CA SER A 532 -7.22 21.11 -3.36
C SER A 532 -7.62 19.64 -3.25
N ARG A 533 -6.96 18.75 -3.98
CA ARG A 533 -7.23 17.31 -3.98
C ARG A 533 -6.38 16.65 -2.91
N VAL A 534 -6.95 16.49 -1.72
CA VAL A 534 -6.28 15.84 -0.58
C VAL A 534 -6.77 14.41 -0.43
N ALA A 535 -5.83 13.48 -0.40
CA ALA A 535 -6.08 12.05 -0.27
C ALA A 535 -5.41 11.46 0.98
N GLY A 536 -6.05 10.43 1.57
CA GLY A 536 -5.46 9.57 2.59
C GLY A 536 -5.05 8.22 2.00
N VAL A 537 -4.05 7.58 2.59
CA VAL A 537 -3.60 6.21 2.26
C VAL A 537 -3.40 5.44 3.54
N SER A 538 -4.07 4.30 3.69
CA SER A 538 -3.98 3.42 4.87
C SER A 538 -3.28 2.11 4.54
N ALA A 539 -2.44 1.62 5.46
CA ALA A 539 -1.94 0.26 5.46
C ALA A 539 -1.88 -0.27 6.89
N PHE A 540 -2.48 -1.45 7.11
CA PHE A 540 -2.57 -2.09 8.41
C PHE A 540 -1.89 -3.46 8.37
N GLY A 541 -0.86 -3.64 9.21
CA GLY A 541 -0.15 -4.91 9.31
C GLY A 541 -0.92 -5.90 10.17
N PHE A 542 -0.99 -7.16 9.76
CA PHE A 542 -1.71 -8.21 10.51
C PHE A 542 -1.13 -8.48 11.92
N THR A 543 0.03 -7.93 12.22
CA THR A 543 0.66 -7.94 13.55
C THR A 543 0.39 -6.66 14.35
N GLY A 544 -0.49 -5.79 13.87
CA GLY A 544 -1.00 -4.61 14.56
C GLY A 544 -0.30 -3.29 14.26
N THR A 545 0.75 -3.24 13.43
CA THR A 545 1.38 -1.97 13.05
C THR A 545 0.58 -1.30 11.93
N ASN A 546 0.07 -0.11 12.19
CA ASN A 546 -0.78 0.68 11.30
C ASN A 546 -0.09 1.95 10.84
N VAL A 547 -0.32 2.33 9.59
CA VAL A 547 0.23 3.56 8.99
C VAL A 547 -0.85 4.28 8.21
N HIS A 548 -0.89 5.60 8.35
CA HIS A 548 -1.71 6.48 7.53
C HIS A 548 -0.88 7.64 6.99
N VAL A 549 -1.03 7.95 5.70
CA VAL A 549 -0.30 9.01 4.99
C VAL A 549 -1.31 9.94 4.34
N LEU A 550 -1.08 11.25 4.44
CA LEU A 550 -1.86 12.28 3.75
C LEU A 550 -1.02 12.93 2.66
N LEU A 551 -1.61 13.04 1.48
CA LEU A 551 -0.98 13.65 0.32
C LEU A 551 -1.96 14.55 -0.44
N LYS A 552 -1.41 15.47 -1.25
CA LYS A 552 -2.18 16.31 -2.16
C LYS A 552 -1.54 16.37 -3.53
N GLY A 553 -2.30 16.76 -4.53
CA GLY A 553 -1.78 17.09 -5.85
C GLY A 553 -0.87 18.31 -5.83
N TYR A 554 -0.10 18.48 -6.88
CA TYR A 554 0.82 19.59 -7.07
C TYR A 554 0.62 20.24 -8.45
N THR A 555 0.62 21.56 -8.50
CA THR A 555 0.61 22.32 -9.76
C THR A 555 1.99 22.95 -9.95
N ALA A 556 2.67 22.54 -10.99
CA ALA A 556 3.94 23.17 -11.34
C ALA A 556 3.73 24.67 -11.69
N PRO A 557 4.62 25.56 -11.25
CA PRO A 557 4.58 26.95 -11.68
C PRO A 557 4.60 27.04 -13.21
N ALA A 558 3.76 27.91 -13.77
CA ALA A 558 3.74 28.13 -15.21
C ALA A 558 5.12 28.60 -15.69
N THR A 559 5.73 27.83 -16.58
CA THR A 559 6.99 28.23 -17.24
C THR A 559 6.64 28.91 -18.56
N ALA A 560 7.34 30.01 -18.87
CA ALA A 560 7.20 30.63 -20.18
C ALA A 560 7.61 29.64 -21.27
N PRO A 561 6.87 29.55 -22.38
CA PRO A 561 7.27 28.72 -23.53
C PRO A 561 8.70 29.11 -23.99
N LEU A 562 9.52 28.11 -24.25
CA LEU A 562 10.81 28.37 -24.87
C LEU A 562 10.59 28.93 -26.29
N PRO A 563 11.36 29.93 -26.72
CA PRO A 563 11.29 30.40 -28.10
C PRO A 563 11.65 29.25 -29.04
N PRO A 564 11.11 29.24 -30.29
CA PRO A 564 11.51 28.26 -31.30
C PRO A 564 13.03 28.21 -31.48
N ALA A 565 13.57 27.03 -31.70
CA ALA A 565 15.00 26.87 -31.96
C ALA A 565 15.37 27.64 -33.26
N THR A 566 16.36 28.50 -33.16
CA THR A 566 16.91 29.24 -34.33
C THR A 566 18.05 28.49 -34.99
N ALA A 567 18.54 27.40 -34.40
CA ALA A 567 19.60 26.52 -34.87
C ALA A 567 19.23 25.07 -34.59
N PRO A 568 19.80 24.10 -35.32
CA PRO A 568 19.63 22.69 -35.04
C PRO A 568 20.02 22.36 -33.59
N VAL A 569 19.23 21.51 -32.93
CA VAL A 569 19.52 20.99 -31.57
C VAL A 569 20.17 19.62 -31.65
N ALA A 570 20.96 19.26 -30.65
CA ALA A 570 21.63 17.97 -30.57
C ALA A 570 20.92 17.06 -29.59
N LEU A 571 20.43 15.91 -30.02
CA LEU A 571 19.92 14.86 -29.20
C LEU A 571 21.04 13.88 -28.85
N CYS A 572 21.40 13.82 -27.56
CA CYS A 572 22.47 12.97 -27.04
C CYS A 572 21.87 11.75 -26.36
N LEU A 573 22.11 10.55 -26.87
CA LEU A 573 21.68 9.28 -26.29
C LEU A 573 22.89 8.47 -25.85
N SER A 574 22.74 7.70 -24.76
CA SER A 574 23.78 6.76 -24.33
C SER A 574 23.19 5.51 -23.69
N ALA A 575 23.92 4.39 -23.81
CA ALA A 575 23.54 3.12 -23.23
C ALA A 575 24.77 2.30 -22.80
N ALA A 576 24.57 1.27 -22.00
CA ALA A 576 25.63 0.39 -21.53
C ALA A 576 26.16 -0.54 -22.63
N THR A 577 25.34 -0.87 -23.63
CA THR A 577 25.70 -1.76 -24.76
C THR A 577 25.18 -1.19 -26.08
N PRO A 578 25.79 -1.58 -27.23
CA PRO A 578 25.30 -1.17 -28.54
C PRO A 578 23.85 -1.58 -28.81
N ALA A 579 23.45 -2.78 -28.37
CA ALA A 579 22.07 -3.28 -28.52
C ALA A 579 21.08 -2.42 -27.73
N ALA A 580 21.41 -2.05 -26.48
CA ALA A 580 20.58 -1.18 -25.66
C ALA A 580 20.50 0.25 -26.25
N LEU A 581 21.58 0.73 -26.88
CA LEU A 581 21.57 2.04 -27.57
C LEU A 581 20.62 2.01 -28.77
N ALA A 582 20.64 0.94 -29.56
CA ALA A 582 19.73 0.77 -30.69
C ALA A 582 18.27 0.71 -30.25
N GLU A 583 17.97 -0.05 -29.19
CA GLU A 583 16.64 -0.12 -28.57
C GLU A 583 16.18 1.27 -28.08
N LEU A 584 17.06 2.01 -27.40
CA LEU A 584 16.78 3.36 -26.92
C LEU A 584 16.49 4.31 -28.08
N ALA A 585 17.29 4.26 -29.14
CA ALA A 585 17.07 5.06 -30.35
C ALA A 585 15.70 4.74 -30.99
N GLN A 586 15.32 3.47 -31.08
CA GLN A 586 14.00 3.07 -31.59
C GLN A 586 12.84 3.61 -30.74
N ARG A 587 12.98 3.61 -29.42
CA ARG A 587 11.99 4.21 -28.51
C ARG A 587 11.89 5.73 -28.71
N TYR A 588 13.03 6.41 -28.89
CA TYR A 588 13.03 7.85 -29.19
C TYR A 588 12.39 8.16 -30.54
N VAL A 589 12.57 7.34 -31.56
CA VAL A 589 11.85 7.50 -32.84
C VAL A 589 10.34 7.52 -32.63
N SER A 590 9.82 6.55 -31.87
CA SER A 590 8.39 6.47 -31.56
C SER A 590 7.91 7.66 -30.72
N PHE A 591 8.68 8.05 -29.70
CA PHE A 591 8.37 9.18 -28.83
C PHE A 591 8.36 10.51 -29.59
N LEU A 592 9.39 10.80 -30.41
CA LEU A 592 9.51 12.03 -31.19
C LEU A 592 8.38 12.16 -32.23
N GLY A 593 7.85 11.03 -32.72
CA GLY A 593 6.72 11.00 -33.64
C GLY A 593 5.37 11.32 -33.02
N ALA A 594 5.24 11.20 -31.68
CA ALA A 594 3.97 11.36 -30.96
C ALA A 594 3.96 12.54 -29.97
N THR A 595 5.11 13.16 -29.68
CA THR A 595 5.23 14.20 -28.67
C THR A 595 4.89 15.60 -29.19
N GLU A 596 4.27 16.41 -28.29
CA GLU A 596 4.06 17.85 -28.53
C GLU A 596 5.12 18.71 -27.83
N HIS A 597 6.09 18.12 -27.13
CA HIS A 597 7.16 18.84 -26.46
C HIS A 597 8.14 19.44 -27.45
N CYS A 598 8.69 20.61 -27.13
CA CYS A 598 9.69 21.25 -27.99
C CYS A 598 11.02 20.46 -28.00
N PRO A 599 11.74 20.39 -29.14
CA PRO A 599 12.95 19.59 -29.26
C PRO A 599 14.07 20.03 -28.30
N GLN A 600 14.17 21.34 -27.97
CA GLN A 600 15.14 21.82 -26.97
C GLN A 600 14.96 21.20 -25.62
N THR A 601 13.70 21.09 -25.12
CA THR A 601 13.39 20.47 -23.84
C THR A 601 13.76 18.98 -23.84
N ILE A 602 13.46 18.29 -24.93
CA ILE A 602 13.78 16.86 -25.09
C ILE A 602 15.30 16.64 -25.05
N CYS A 603 16.04 17.41 -25.89
CA CYS A 603 17.48 17.32 -25.97
C CYS A 603 18.18 17.69 -24.66
N TYR A 604 17.72 18.76 -23.99
CA TYR A 604 18.22 19.13 -22.67
C TYR A 604 18.03 18.00 -21.63
N ASN A 605 16.84 17.44 -21.54
CA ASN A 605 16.58 16.35 -20.59
C ASN A 605 17.37 15.08 -20.94
N ALA A 606 17.52 14.74 -22.20
CA ALA A 606 18.33 13.60 -22.64
C ALA A 606 19.81 13.77 -22.27
N LEU A 607 20.33 14.99 -22.34
CA LEU A 607 21.74 15.29 -22.04
C LEU A 607 22.02 15.43 -20.54
N VAL A 608 21.16 16.16 -19.79
CA VAL A 608 21.48 16.63 -18.42
C VAL A 608 20.83 15.76 -17.36
N ARG A 609 19.69 15.12 -17.67
CA ARG A 609 18.89 14.36 -16.71
C ARG A 609 18.97 12.84 -16.93
N ARG A 610 20.04 12.36 -17.54
CA ARG A 610 20.33 10.93 -17.73
C ARG A 610 21.76 10.61 -17.35
N THR A 611 21.98 9.44 -16.76
CA THR A 611 23.33 8.92 -16.55
C THR A 611 24.00 8.66 -17.90
N ALA A 612 25.24 9.13 -18.04
CA ALA A 612 26.01 8.95 -19.27
C ALA A 612 26.72 7.58 -19.27
N PHE A 613 26.45 6.79 -20.29
CA PHE A 613 27.08 5.49 -20.54
C PHE A 613 28.15 5.56 -21.62
N LYS A 614 28.87 4.43 -21.80
CA LYS A 614 30.00 4.34 -22.74
C LYS A 614 29.62 4.37 -24.23
N GLU A 615 28.50 3.73 -24.57
CA GLU A 615 27.99 3.77 -25.95
C GLU A 615 27.18 5.05 -26.11
N ARG A 616 27.55 5.90 -27.08
CA ARG A 616 26.98 7.23 -27.24
C ARG A 616 26.60 7.48 -28.67
N LEU A 617 25.50 8.22 -28.85
CA LEU A 617 24.96 8.63 -30.14
C LEU A 617 24.52 10.08 -30.05
N VAL A 618 24.95 10.91 -31.00
CA VAL A 618 24.50 12.29 -31.17
C VAL A 618 23.88 12.44 -32.52
N VAL A 619 22.64 12.92 -32.59
CA VAL A 619 21.96 13.30 -33.82
C VAL A 619 21.50 14.75 -33.74
N HIS A 620 21.44 15.42 -34.87
CA HIS A 620 21.04 16.82 -34.98
C HIS A 620 19.75 16.96 -35.79
N GLY A 621 18.93 17.95 -35.44
CA GLY A 621 17.71 18.29 -36.16
C GLY A 621 17.14 19.62 -35.68
N GLN A 622 16.34 20.28 -36.51
CA GLN A 622 15.65 21.53 -36.13
C GLN A 622 14.37 21.27 -35.35
N ASP A 623 13.76 20.12 -35.58
CA ASP A 623 12.51 19.71 -34.96
C ASP A 623 12.52 18.21 -34.60
N CYS A 624 11.46 17.75 -33.94
CA CYS A 624 11.30 16.35 -33.53
C CYS A 624 11.26 15.38 -34.73
N ARG A 625 10.77 15.81 -35.87
CA ARG A 625 10.68 15.00 -37.09
C ARG A 625 12.07 14.75 -37.66
N GLU A 626 12.90 15.80 -37.79
CA GLU A 626 14.27 15.67 -38.28
C GLU A 626 15.12 14.81 -37.35
N LEU A 627 14.99 14.98 -36.02
CA LEU A 627 15.65 14.12 -35.04
C LEU A 627 15.23 12.65 -35.20
N ALA A 628 13.93 12.37 -35.37
CA ALA A 628 13.44 11.02 -35.60
C ALA A 628 13.98 10.41 -36.90
N GLN A 629 14.04 11.18 -37.98
CA GLN A 629 14.60 10.75 -39.27
C GLN A 629 16.09 10.43 -39.14
N ALA A 630 16.86 11.26 -38.42
CA ALA A 630 18.28 11.02 -38.19
C ALA A 630 18.53 9.73 -37.40
N LEU A 631 17.70 9.46 -36.35
CA LEU A 631 17.76 8.20 -35.62
C LEU A 631 17.39 7.01 -36.51
N GLN A 632 16.36 7.11 -37.35
CA GLN A 632 15.97 6.05 -38.28
C GLN A 632 17.07 5.73 -39.27
N ALA A 633 17.73 6.77 -39.83
CA ALA A 633 18.86 6.62 -40.75
C ALA A 633 20.03 5.88 -40.07
N TRP A 634 20.35 6.23 -38.82
CA TRP A 634 21.38 5.54 -38.03
C TRP A 634 21.01 4.07 -37.77
N LEU A 635 19.77 3.78 -37.38
CA LEU A 635 19.28 2.42 -37.19
C LEU A 635 19.33 1.58 -38.48
N ALA A 636 19.17 2.21 -39.63
CA ALA A 636 19.33 1.58 -40.96
C ALA A 636 20.79 1.41 -41.40
N GLY A 637 21.77 1.80 -40.59
CA GLY A 637 23.21 1.67 -40.87
C GLY A 637 23.81 2.82 -41.65
N SER A 638 23.10 3.94 -41.82
CA SER A 638 23.66 5.14 -42.46
C SER A 638 24.68 5.81 -41.54
N PRO A 639 25.89 6.17 -42.01
CA PRO A 639 26.88 6.85 -41.20
C PRO A 639 26.36 8.26 -40.81
N ILE A 640 26.51 8.60 -39.52
CA ILE A 640 26.26 9.96 -39.05
C ILE A 640 27.46 10.83 -39.38
N ALA A 641 27.24 12.08 -39.77
CA ALA A 641 28.25 13.02 -40.25
C ALA A 641 29.40 13.32 -39.26
N ASN A 642 29.37 12.81 -38.02
CA ASN A 642 30.41 12.97 -36.99
C ASN A 642 30.51 11.71 -36.11
N ASP A 643 30.83 10.56 -36.72
CA ASP A 643 30.96 9.28 -36.01
C ASP A 643 32.35 9.17 -35.30
N ARG A 644 32.63 10.08 -34.35
CA ARG A 644 33.78 10.00 -33.48
C ARG A 644 33.38 9.21 -32.19
N LYS A 645 33.98 8.06 -31.98
CA LYS A 645 33.84 7.36 -30.68
C LYS A 645 34.60 8.13 -29.60
N PRO A 646 33.93 8.64 -28.58
CA PRO A 646 34.61 9.32 -27.49
C PRO A 646 35.51 8.35 -26.69
N ALA A 647 36.62 8.84 -26.17
CA ALA A 647 37.39 8.11 -25.17
C ALA A 647 36.62 7.95 -23.86
N ALA A 648 36.90 6.90 -23.11
CA ALA A 648 36.26 6.71 -21.80
C ALA A 648 36.49 7.93 -20.89
N GLY A 649 35.40 8.57 -20.39
CA GLY A 649 35.46 9.79 -19.58
C GLY A 649 35.48 11.11 -20.36
N GLU A 650 35.45 11.10 -21.71
CA GLU A 650 35.40 12.32 -22.52
C GLU A 650 34.04 13.01 -22.39
N PRO A 651 34.00 14.34 -22.14
CA PRO A 651 32.76 15.09 -22.01
C PRO A 651 31.92 15.08 -23.30
N TRP A 652 30.60 15.24 -23.21
CA TRP A 652 29.72 15.39 -24.36
C TRP A 652 30.10 16.56 -25.30
N ALA A 653 30.75 17.60 -24.74
CA ALA A 653 31.17 18.79 -25.50
C ALA A 653 32.24 18.50 -26.58
N THR A 654 32.87 17.31 -26.54
CA THR A 654 33.90 16.90 -27.50
C THR A 654 33.34 16.02 -28.63
N LEU A 655 32.06 15.68 -28.57
CA LEU A 655 31.29 14.98 -29.59
C LEU A 655 30.53 15.96 -30.48
#